data_69951ea7fa93b9be42abfc53878f8f35
#
_entry.id   69951ea7fa93b9be42abfc53878f8f35
#
_cell.length_a   1.000
_cell.length_b   1.000
_cell.length_c   1.000
_cell.angle_alpha   90.00
_cell.angle_beta   90.00
_cell.angle_gamma   90.00
#
_symmetry.space_group_name_H-M   'P 1'
#
loop_
_entity.id
_entity.type
_entity.pdbx_description
1 polymer ?
#
loop_
_entity_poly.entity_id
_entity_poly.type
_entity_poly.pdbx_seq_one_letter_code
_entity_poly.pdbx_strand_id
1 'polypeptide(L)'
;ETDIALPGPLPFILSRTYSSYRTKTPAPVGSLGPGWKMPADIRLQLRDNTLILSDNGGRSLYFEHLFPGEDGYSRSESLWLVRGGVAKLDEGHRLAALWQALPEELRLSPHRYLATNSPQGPWWLLGWCERVPEADEVLPAPLPPYRVLTGLVDRFGRTQTFHREAAGKFSGEITGVTDGAGRHFQLVLTTQAQRAEEARQQAISGGTEPSAFPDTLPGYTEYGRDNGIRLSAVWLTHDPEYPENLPAAPLVRYGWTPRGELAAVYDRSNTQVRSFTYDDKYRGRMVAHRHTGRPEIRYRYDSDGRVTEQLNPAGLSYTYQYEKDRITITDSLNRREVLHTQGEAGLKRVVKKEHADGSVTQSQFDAVGRLRTQTDAAGRTTEYSPDVVTGLITRITTPDGRASAFYYNHHSQLTSATGPDGLEIRREYDEWGRLIQETAPDGDIIRYRYDNPHSDLPCATEDATGSRKTMTWSRYGQLLSFTDCSGYVTRYDHDRFGQMTAVHREEGLSQYRAYDSRGQLIAVKDTQGHETRYEYNAAGDLTAVIAPDGSRNGTQYDAWGKAIRTTQGELTRSMEYDAAGRVIRLTSENGSHTTFRYDVLDRLIQETGFDGRTQRYHHDLTGKLIRSEDEGLVTHWHYDEADRLTHRTVNGETAEQWQYDKRGWLTDISHLSEGHRVTVHYRYDEKGRLTGERQTVHHPQ
;
A
#
# COMPACT_ATOMS: atom_id res chain seq x y z
N GLU A 1 -9.33 -2.67 0.17
CA GLU A 1 -9.19 -3.81 -0.75
C GLU A 1 -9.44 -3.39 -2.20
N THR A 2 -8.71 -3.99 -3.13
CA THR A 2 -8.77 -3.65 -4.54
C THR A 2 -9.50 -4.74 -5.32
N ASP A 3 -10.53 -4.34 -6.08
CA ASP A 3 -11.34 -5.26 -6.87
C ASP A 3 -10.98 -5.19 -8.37
N ILE A 4 -10.52 -4.05 -8.85
CA ILE A 4 -10.07 -3.84 -10.24
C ILE A 4 -8.78 -3.02 -10.22
N ALA A 5 -7.76 -3.51 -10.91
CA ALA A 5 -6.47 -2.82 -11.08
C ALA A 5 -5.72 -3.39 -12.29
N LEU A 6 -6.27 -3.22 -13.48
CA LEU A 6 -5.56 -3.60 -14.71
C LEU A 6 -4.41 -2.62 -14.96
N PRO A 7 -3.23 -3.10 -15.40
CA PRO A 7 -2.08 -2.22 -15.60
C PRO A 7 -2.29 -1.21 -16.71
N GLY A 8 -1.71 -0.03 -16.56
CA GLY A 8 -1.77 1.01 -17.58
C GLY A 8 -1.52 2.40 -17.02
N PRO A 9 -1.36 3.41 -17.88
CA PRO A 9 -1.31 4.79 -17.45
C PRO A 9 -2.69 5.23 -16.94
N LEU A 10 -2.74 5.94 -15.83
CA LEU A 10 -3.99 6.33 -15.16
C LEU A 10 -5.01 5.18 -15.14
N PRO A 11 -4.70 4.04 -14.53
CA PRO A 11 -5.58 2.88 -14.55
C PRO A 11 -6.85 3.14 -13.74
N PHE A 12 -7.96 2.53 -14.17
CA PHE A 12 -9.15 2.51 -13.33
C PHE A 12 -8.92 1.53 -12.17
N ILE A 13 -8.73 2.08 -10.99
CA ILE A 13 -8.56 1.31 -9.76
C ILE A 13 -9.86 1.41 -8.96
N LEU A 14 -10.52 0.27 -8.80
CA LEU A 14 -11.68 0.17 -7.92
C LEU A 14 -11.23 -0.50 -6.62
N SER A 15 -10.95 0.33 -5.63
CA SER A 15 -10.62 -0.08 -4.29
C SER A 15 -11.75 0.32 -3.34
N ARG A 16 -11.98 -0.51 -2.32
CA ARG A 16 -13.03 -0.31 -1.32
C ARG A 16 -12.42 -0.05 0.04
N THR A 17 -12.87 0.99 0.68
CA THR A 17 -12.49 1.30 2.05
C THR A 17 -13.75 1.44 2.90
N TYR A 18 -13.78 0.74 4.02
CA TYR A 18 -14.85 0.87 5.01
C TYR A 18 -14.37 1.69 6.19
N SER A 19 -15.23 2.61 6.66
CA SER A 19 -15.00 3.35 7.88
C SER A 19 -16.29 3.48 8.66
N SER A 20 -16.25 3.17 9.93
CA SER A 20 -17.33 3.43 10.87
C SER A 20 -17.33 4.86 11.40
N TYR A 21 -16.33 5.65 11.04
CA TYR A 21 -16.19 7.05 11.47
C TYR A 21 -17.32 7.89 10.90
N ARG A 22 -17.94 8.71 11.78
CA ARG A 22 -19.03 9.63 11.42
C ARG A 22 -18.53 11.05 11.49
N THR A 23 -18.49 11.71 10.33
CA THR A 23 -18.11 13.13 10.26
C THR A 23 -19.32 14.03 10.54
N LYS A 24 -19.08 15.25 10.99
CA LYS A 24 -20.12 16.27 11.16
C LYS A 24 -20.67 16.79 9.83
N THR A 25 -19.93 16.61 8.74
CA THR A 25 -20.29 17.08 7.40
C THR A 25 -20.21 15.91 6.40
N PRO A 26 -21.10 14.88 6.53
CA PRO A 26 -20.99 13.72 5.68
C PRO A 26 -21.34 14.04 4.23
N ALA A 27 -20.55 13.51 3.30
CA ALA A 27 -20.89 13.48 1.89
C ALA A 27 -22.02 12.45 1.67
N PRO A 28 -22.78 12.53 0.57
CA PRO A 28 -23.78 11.52 0.25
C PRO A 28 -23.17 10.13 0.16
N VAL A 29 -23.96 9.12 0.49
CA VAL A 29 -23.58 7.71 0.37
C VAL A 29 -23.30 7.39 -1.10
N GLY A 30 -22.16 6.77 -1.38
CA GLY A 30 -21.78 6.36 -2.71
C GLY A 30 -22.43 5.07 -3.16
N SER A 31 -22.06 4.61 -4.36
CA SER A 31 -22.64 3.40 -4.97
C SER A 31 -22.18 2.09 -4.30
N LEU A 32 -21.24 2.14 -3.37
CA LEU A 32 -20.86 0.99 -2.54
C LEU A 32 -21.60 0.91 -1.20
N GLY A 33 -22.54 1.84 -0.98
CA GLY A 33 -23.40 1.81 0.19
C GLY A 33 -22.84 2.53 1.41
N PRO A 34 -23.61 2.58 2.50
CA PRO A 34 -23.23 3.34 3.68
C PRO A 34 -21.99 2.77 4.36
N GLY A 35 -21.07 3.66 4.76
CA GLY A 35 -19.80 3.30 5.38
C GLY A 35 -18.69 2.98 4.41
N TRP A 36 -19.00 2.71 3.15
CA TRP A 36 -18.02 2.35 2.12
C TRP A 36 -17.68 3.54 1.20
N LYS A 37 -16.43 3.57 0.76
CA LYS A 37 -15.94 4.58 -0.20
C LYS A 37 -15.03 3.93 -1.23
N MET A 38 -15.06 4.47 -2.45
CA MET A 38 -14.08 4.19 -3.50
C MET A 38 -13.38 5.50 -3.89
N PRO A 39 -12.23 5.45 -4.61
CA PRO A 39 -11.49 6.66 -4.96
C PRO A 39 -12.32 7.71 -5.71
N ALA A 40 -13.30 7.28 -6.52
CA ALA A 40 -14.16 8.18 -7.27
C ALA A 40 -15.22 8.90 -6.42
N ASP A 41 -15.33 8.56 -5.13
CA ASP A 41 -16.29 9.19 -4.22
C ASP A 41 -15.78 10.50 -3.62
N ILE A 42 -14.61 10.96 -3.98
CA ILE A 42 -14.11 12.28 -3.58
C ILE A 42 -15.07 13.36 -4.04
N ARG A 43 -15.46 14.24 -3.12
CA ARG A 43 -16.39 15.35 -3.38
C ARG A 43 -15.90 16.63 -2.74
N LEU A 44 -16.19 17.75 -3.40
CA LEU A 44 -15.99 19.09 -2.85
C LEU A 44 -17.36 19.69 -2.55
N GLN A 45 -17.59 20.01 -1.28
CA GLN A 45 -18.80 20.68 -0.85
C GLN A 45 -18.56 22.19 -0.79
N LEU A 46 -19.43 22.96 -1.44
CA LEU A 46 -19.38 24.40 -1.44
C LEU A 46 -20.37 24.92 -0.40
N ARG A 47 -19.84 25.60 0.63
CA ARG A 47 -20.62 26.32 1.63
C ARG A 47 -20.29 27.80 1.53
N ASP A 48 -21.01 28.65 2.22
CA ASP A 48 -20.93 30.13 2.05
C ASP A 48 -19.51 30.67 1.90
N ASN A 49 -18.64 30.42 2.86
CA ASN A 49 -17.25 30.88 2.84
C ASN A 49 -16.22 29.78 3.00
N THR A 50 -16.66 28.53 2.85
CA THR A 50 -15.80 27.38 3.12
C THR A 50 -15.95 26.33 2.03
N LEU A 51 -14.84 25.74 1.63
CA LEU A 51 -14.80 24.59 0.74
C LEU A 51 -14.40 23.38 1.57
N ILE A 52 -15.19 22.30 1.48
CA ILE A 52 -14.93 21.08 2.25
C ILE A 52 -14.68 19.93 1.28
N LEU A 53 -13.44 19.45 1.26
CA LEU A 53 -13.07 18.29 0.45
C LEU A 53 -13.23 17.02 1.30
N SER A 54 -14.16 16.14 0.89
CA SER A 54 -14.35 14.84 1.52
C SER A 54 -13.52 13.81 0.78
N ASP A 55 -12.50 13.24 1.46
CA ASP A 55 -11.69 12.19 0.88
C ASP A 55 -12.37 10.81 0.99
N ASN A 56 -11.76 9.79 0.38
CA ASN A 56 -12.29 8.43 0.42
C ASN A 56 -12.00 7.68 1.73
N GLY A 57 -11.32 8.32 2.68
CA GLY A 57 -11.12 7.80 4.05
C GLY A 57 -12.14 8.32 5.06
N GLY A 58 -13.14 9.09 4.62
CA GLY A 58 -14.15 9.69 5.48
C GLY A 58 -13.70 10.97 6.18
N ARG A 59 -12.53 11.50 5.83
CA ARG A 59 -12.03 12.76 6.41
C ARG A 59 -12.54 13.94 5.62
N SER A 60 -12.66 15.09 6.31
CA SER A 60 -13.04 16.36 5.70
C SER A 60 -11.90 17.37 5.82
N LEU A 61 -11.46 17.92 4.70
CA LEU A 61 -10.44 18.95 4.64
C LEU A 61 -11.11 20.29 4.32
N TYR A 62 -10.79 21.31 5.12
CA TYR A 62 -11.43 22.62 5.04
C TYR A 62 -10.51 23.62 4.36
N PHE A 63 -11.03 24.32 3.36
CA PHE A 63 -10.35 25.39 2.64
C PHE A 63 -11.19 26.66 2.69
N GLU A 64 -10.54 27.81 2.61
CA GLU A 64 -11.24 29.07 2.45
C GLU A 64 -11.81 29.17 1.04
N HIS A 65 -12.80 30.05 0.86
CA HIS A 65 -13.38 30.30 -0.46
C HIS A 65 -12.29 30.75 -1.44
N LEU A 66 -12.37 30.24 -2.68
CA LEU A 66 -11.44 30.56 -3.76
C LEU A 66 -12.16 31.33 -4.88
N PHE A 67 -11.57 32.44 -5.32
CA PHE A 67 -11.95 33.11 -6.55
C PHE A 67 -11.30 32.40 -7.76
N PRO A 68 -11.82 32.66 -9.00
CA PRO A 68 -11.22 32.04 -10.18
C PRO A 68 -9.71 32.24 -10.26
N GLY A 69 -8.96 31.14 -10.43
CA GLY A 69 -7.50 31.15 -10.51
C GLY A 69 -6.76 31.11 -9.18
N GLU A 70 -7.46 31.22 -8.07
CA GLU A 70 -6.85 31.14 -6.76
C GLU A 70 -6.64 29.68 -6.32
N ASP A 71 -5.71 29.48 -5.39
CA ASP A 71 -5.42 28.17 -4.81
C ASP A 71 -5.37 28.22 -3.29
N GLY A 72 -5.65 27.07 -2.68
CA GLY A 72 -5.47 26.81 -1.26
C GLY A 72 -4.58 25.60 -1.08
N TYR A 73 -3.81 25.59 0.00
CA TYR A 73 -2.91 24.47 0.32
C TYR A 73 -3.11 24.02 1.76
N SER A 74 -3.38 22.73 1.94
CA SER A 74 -3.41 22.09 3.25
C SER A 74 -2.01 21.60 3.60
N ARG A 75 -1.33 22.26 4.53
CA ARG A 75 0.03 21.93 4.94
C ARG A 75 0.08 20.57 5.66
N SER A 76 -0.93 20.27 6.47
CA SER A 76 -0.98 19.01 7.22
C SER A 76 -1.18 17.79 6.33
N GLU A 77 -1.91 17.94 5.22
CA GLU A 77 -2.23 16.85 4.30
C GLU A 77 -1.49 16.93 2.96
N SER A 78 -0.68 17.99 2.76
CA SER A 78 0.09 18.22 1.53
C SER A 78 -0.78 18.18 0.28
N LEU A 79 -1.92 18.88 0.33
CA LEU A 79 -2.91 18.87 -0.74
C LEU A 79 -3.19 20.29 -1.22
N TRP A 80 -3.12 20.50 -2.55
CA TRP A 80 -3.54 21.75 -3.19
C TRP A 80 -4.94 21.62 -3.76
N LEU A 81 -5.72 22.69 -3.61
CA LEU A 81 -7.01 22.88 -4.29
C LEU A 81 -6.93 24.15 -5.09
N VAL A 82 -7.17 24.08 -6.41
CA VAL A 82 -7.09 25.21 -7.32
C VAL A 82 -8.44 25.38 -8.01
N ARG A 83 -8.96 26.62 -8.05
CA ARG A 83 -10.16 26.94 -8.85
C ARG A 83 -9.75 27.32 -10.26
N GLY A 84 -10.39 26.75 -11.28
CA GLY A 84 -10.20 27.12 -12.67
C GLY A 84 -10.62 28.55 -12.97
N GLY A 85 -10.39 29.00 -14.19
CA GLY A 85 -10.74 30.33 -14.68
C GLY A 85 -9.56 31.19 -15.16
N VAL A 86 -8.35 30.59 -15.19
CA VAL A 86 -7.14 31.29 -15.69
C VAL A 86 -6.36 30.37 -16.63
N ALA A 87 -5.76 30.96 -17.67
CA ALA A 87 -4.95 30.23 -18.63
C ALA A 87 -3.61 29.77 -18.02
N LYS A 88 -3.07 30.55 -17.09
CA LYS A 88 -1.77 30.31 -16.45
C LYS A 88 -1.86 30.63 -14.97
N LEU A 89 -1.11 29.90 -14.16
CA LEU A 89 -0.83 30.29 -12.78
C LEU A 89 0.33 31.30 -12.78
N ASP A 90 0.52 31.98 -11.65
CA ASP A 90 1.61 32.94 -11.50
C ASP A 90 2.95 32.28 -11.82
N GLU A 91 3.83 33.04 -12.48
CA GLU A 91 5.18 32.59 -12.78
C GLU A 91 5.91 32.29 -11.46
N GLY A 92 6.55 31.13 -11.38
CA GLY A 92 7.18 30.68 -10.15
C GLY A 92 6.28 29.87 -9.22
N HIS A 93 4.98 29.73 -9.52
CA HIS A 93 4.11 28.84 -8.75
C HIS A 93 4.55 27.39 -8.95
N ARG A 94 4.55 26.61 -7.86
CA ARG A 94 5.00 25.20 -7.92
C ARG A 94 4.17 24.35 -8.85
N LEU A 95 2.91 24.69 -9.06
CA LEU A 95 1.99 23.95 -9.92
C LEU A 95 1.88 24.53 -11.33
N ALA A 96 2.65 25.56 -11.66
CA ALA A 96 2.54 26.24 -12.95
C ALA A 96 2.73 25.29 -14.15
N ALA A 97 3.73 24.44 -14.11
CA ALA A 97 3.98 23.46 -15.17
C ALA A 97 2.89 22.39 -15.24
N LEU A 98 2.42 21.89 -14.09
CA LEU A 98 1.35 20.92 -14.03
C LEU A 98 0.01 21.50 -14.50
N TRP A 99 -0.23 22.81 -14.25
CA TRP A 99 -1.40 23.52 -14.76
C TRP A 99 -1.38 23.60 -16.28
N GLN A 100 -0.23 23.83 -16.89
CA GLN A 100 -0.08 23.88 -18.34
C GLN A 100 -0.26 22.50 -19.02
N ALA A 101 -0.13 21.41 -18.29
CA ALA A 101 -0.42 20.08 -18.81
C ALA A 101 -1.93 19.84 -19.05
N LEU A 102 -2.78 20.67 -18.44
CA LEU A 102 -4.23 20.57 -18.59
C LEU A 102 -4.67 21.13 -19.94
N PRO A 103 -5.72 20.55 -20.58
CA PRO A 103 -6.38 21.18 -21.70
C PRO A 103 -6.86 22.59 -21.35
N GLU A 104 -6.81 23.51 -22.30
CA GLU A 104 -7.18 24.91 -22.10
C GLU A 104 -8.61 25.07 -21.56
N GLU A 105 -9.56 24.29 -22.07
CA GLU A 105 -10.96 24.28 -21.64
C GLU A 105 -11.12 23.95 -20.15
N LEU A 106 -10.26 23.10 -19.60
CA LEU A 106 -10.27 22.80 -18.18
C LEU A 106 -9.69 23.94 -17.34
N ARG A 107 -8.63 24.57 -17.83
CA ARG A 107 -7.98 25.69 -17.15
C ARG A 107 -8.87 26.91 -17.07
N LEU A 108 -9.62 27.20 -18.12
CA LEU A 108 -10.44 28.40 -18.23
C LEU A 108 -11.83 28.29 -17.59
N SER A 109 -12.24 27.12 -17.12
CA SER A 109 -13.55 26.94 -16.48
C SER A 109 -13.54 27.43 -15.03
N PRO A 110 -14.26 28.54 -14.71
CA PRO A 110 -14.32 29.04 -13.33
C PRO A 110 -15.27 28.20 -12.44
N HIS A 111 -15.99 27.25 -13.03
CA HIS A 111 -16.93 26.38 -12.33
C HIS A 111 -16.30 25.08 -11.89
N ARG A 112 -15.04 24.86 -12.22
CA ARG A 112 -14.30 23.64 -11.95
C ARG A 112 -13.23 23.89 -10.89
N TYR A 113 -13.06 22.89 -10.02
CA TYR A 113 -11.97 22.85 -9.05
C TYR A 113 -11.06 21.68 -9.39
N LEU A 114 -9.78 21.82 -9.08
CA LEU A 114 -8.77 20.82 -9.34
C LEU A 114 -7.94 20.61 -8.10
N ALA A 115 -7.68 19.35 -7.78
CA ALA A 115 -6.88 19.01 -6.60
C ALA A 115 -5.68 18.18 -7.03
N THR A 116 -4.56 18.36 -6.34
CA THR A 116 -3.38 17.51 -6.49
C THR A 116 -2.60 17.47 -5.18
N ASN A 117 -1.93 16.36 -4.93
CA ASN A 117 -1.05 16.20 -3.78
C ASN A 117 0.44 16.38 -4.15
N SER A 118 0.75 16.65 -5.41
CA SER A 118 2.13 16.74 -5.88
C SER A 118 2.23 17.62 -7.13
N PRO A 119 3.32 18.41 -7.29
CA PRO A 119 3.62 19.07 -8.57
C PRO A 119 3.82 18.12 -9.75
N GLN A 120 3.96 16.81 -9.48
CA GLN A 120 4.04 15.77 -10.49
C GLN A 120 2.68 15.24 -10.93
N GLY A 121 1.61 15.68 -10.28
CA GLY A 121 0.26 15.20 -10.57
C GLY A 121 -0.07 13.85 -9.91
N PRO A 122 -1.17 13.21 -10.34
CA PRO A 122 -2.14 13.76 -11.30
C PRO A 122 -3.05 14.83 -10.70
N TRP A 123 -3.78 15.53 -11.55
CA TRP A 123 -4.89 16.38 -11.15
C TRP A 123 -6.15 15.56 -10.98
N TRP A 124 -6.88 15.77 -9.89
CA TRP A 124 -8.26 15.31 -9.73
C TRP A 124 -9.20 16.44 -10.15
N LEU A 125 -10.07 16.17 -11.14
CA LEU A 125 -10.99 17.13 -11.69
C LEU A 125 -12.32 17.08 -10.95
N LEU A 126 -12.72 18.19 -10.34
CA LEU A 126 -13.94 18.30 -9.58
C LEU A 126 -14.89 19.28 -10.30
N GLY A 127 -15.98 18.73 -10.83
CA GLY A 127 -16.95 19.48 -11.62
C GLY A 127 -18.38 19.08 -11.31
N TRP A 128 -19.30 19.53 -12.13
CA TRP A 128 -20.67 19.06 -12.05
C TRP A 128 -20.82 17.68 -12.71
N CYS A 129 -21.80 16.92 -12.20
CA CYS A 129 -22.04 15.57 -12.68
C CYS A 129 -22.62 15.53 -14.10
N GLU A 130 -23.33 16.58 -14.54
CA GLU A 130 -24.00 16.59 -15.82
C GLU A 130 -23.12 17.11 -16.96
N ARG A 131 -22.67 18.33 -16.82
CA ARG A 131 -21.76 18.97 -17.77
C ARG A 131 -21.06 20.15 -17.10
N VAL A 132 -19.97 20.63 -17.69
CA VAL A 132 -19.32 21.86 -17.23
C VAL A 132 -19.97 23.04 -17.96
N PRO A 133 -20.56 24.01 -17.23
CA PRO A 133 -21.11 25.18 -17.86
C PRO A 133 -20.04 26.04 -18.54
N GLU A 134 -20.41 26.77 -19.57
CA GLU A 134 -19.55 27.77 -20.18
C GLU A 134 -19.28 28.92 -19.17
N ALA A 135 -18.15 29.60 -19.32
CA ALA A 135 -17.71 30.63 -18.38
C ALA A 135 -18.69 31.77 -18.24
N ASP A 136 -19.42 32.12 -19.31
CA ASP A 136 -20.39 33.20 -19.40
C ASP A 136 -21.85 32.75 -19.19
N GLU A 137 -22.07 31.46 -18.92
CA GLU A 137 -23.40 30.90 -18.73
C GLU A 137 -24.03 31.33 -17.40
N VAL A 138 -25.32 31.72 -17.44
CA VAL A 138 -26.10 32.03 -16.24
C VAL A 138 -26.43 30.74 -15.51
N LEU A 139 -25.96 30.59 -14.28
CA LEU A 139 -26.14 29.40 -13.48
C LEU A 139 -27.50 29.41 -12.77
N PRO A 140 -28.09 28.21 -12.53
CA PRO A 140 -29.32 28.11 -11.75
C PRO A 140 -29.07 28.50 -10.30
N ALA A 141 -30.10 29.01 -9.64
CA ALA A 141 -30.09 29.29 -8.21
C ALA A 141 -31.12 28.40 -7.50
N PRO A 142 -30.76 27.69 -6.40
CA PRO A 142 -29.42 27.67 -5.80
C PRO A 142 -28.42 26.82 -6.63
N LEU A 143 -27.12 27.11 -6.48
CA LEU A 143 -26.07 26.31 -7.11
C LEU A 143 -26.05 24.89 -6.52
N PRO A 144 -25.66 23.87 -7.32
CA PRO A 144 -25.45 22.54 -6.79
C PRO A 144 -24.42 22.58 -5.65
N PRO A 145 -24.68 21.93 -4.49
CA PRO A 145 -23.79 22.05 -3.32
C PRO A 145 -22.49 21.26 -3.45
N TYR A 146 -22.37 20.39 -4.44
CA TYR A 146 -21.21 19.52 -4.61
C TYR A 146 -20.56 19.67 -5.97
N ARG A 147 -19.23 19.50 -5.97
CA ARG A 147 -18.45 19.16 -7.16
C ARG A 147 -17.99 17.74 -7.00
N VAL A 148 -18.18 16.93 -8.02
CA VAL A 148 -17.86 15.50 -8.01
C VAL A 148 -16.68 15.21 -8.92
N LEU A 149 -15.99 14.08 -8.68
CA LEU A 149 -14.85 13.68 -9.50
C LEU A 149 -15.33 13.32 -10.92
N THR A 150 -14.82 14.04 -11.92
CA THR A 150 -15.14 13.83 -13.33
C THR A 150 -13.99 13.21 -14.11
N GLY A 151 -12.80 13.22 -13.58
CA GLY A 151 -11.64 12.62 -14.22
C GLY A 151 -10.34 12.95 -13.54
N LEU A 152 -9.27 12.43 -14.10
CA LEU A 152 -7.90 12.71 -13.72
C LEU A 152 -7.11 13.10 -14.97
N VAL A 153 -6.11 13.97 -14.80
CA VAL A 153 -5.16 14.34 -15.86
C VAL A 153 -3.77 14.28 -15.28
N ASP A 154 -2.86 13.55 -15.92
CA ASP A 154 -1.47 13.47 -15.47
C ASP A 154 -0.63 14.62 -16.08
N ARG A 155 0.63 14.68 -15.70
CA ARG A 155 1.58 15.71 -16.16
C ARG A 155 1.89 15.63 -17.67
N PHE A 156 1.57 14.50 -18.32
CA PHE A 156 1.77 14.30 -19.76
C PHE A 156 0.50 14.57 -20.56
N GLY A 157 -0.57 15.02 -19.92
CA GLY A 157 -1.84 15.29 -20.57
C GLY A 157 -2.71 14.06 -20.80
N ARG A 158 -2.32 12.88 -20.33
CA ARG A 158 -3.15 11.67 -20.40
C ARG A 158 -4.32 11.82 -19.44
N THR A 159 -5.47 11.29 -19.81
CA THR A 159 -6.72 11.47 -19.05
C THR A 159 -7.36 10.15 -18.68
N GLN A 160 -7.98 10.14 -17.48
CA GLN A 160 -8.99 9.15 -17.11
C GLN A 160 -10.30 9.91 -16.96
N THR A 161 -11.37 9.40 -17.56
CA THR A 161 -12.67 10.07 -17.56
C THR A 161 -13.71 9.21 -16.87
N PHE A 162 -14.46 9.80 -15.95
CA PHE A 162 -15.63 9.21 -15.33
C PHE A 162 -16.88 9.73 -16.04
N HIS A 163 -17.61 8.84 -16.70
CA HIS A 163 -18.84 9.19 -17.41
C HIS A 163 -20.02 9.10 -16.44
N ARG A 164 -20.66 10.25 -16.21
CA ARG A 164 -21.80 10.34 -15.31
C ARG A 164 -23.09 10.57 -16.09
N GLU A 165 -24.19 9.98 -15.60
CA GLU A 165 -25.48 10.16 -16.23
C GLU A 165 -25.99 11.58 -16.02
N ALA A 166 -26.44 12.23 -17.10
CA ALA A 166 -26.97 13.58 -17.08
C ALA A 166 -28.41 13.65 -16.54
N ALA A 167 -29.19 12.60 -16.75
CA ALA A 167 -30.61 12.57 -16.39
C ALA A 167 -31.08 11.14 -16.10
N GLY A 168 -32.30 11.00 -15.62
CA GLY A 168 -32.93 9.73 -15.32
C GLY A 168 -32.68 9.25 -13.90
N LYS A 169 -32.98 7.98 -13.66
CA LYS A 169 -32.90 7.40 -12.30
C LYS A 169 -31.49 7.29 -11.74
N PHE A 170 -30.47 7.30 -12.61
CA PHE A 170 -29.08 7.24 -12.21
C PHE A 170 -28.35 8.59 -12.41
N SER A 171 -29.09 9.69 -12.47
CA SER A 171 -28.50 11.01 -12.64
C SER A 171 -27.42 11.31 -11.61
N GLY A 172 -26.27 11.75 -12.10
CA GLY A 172 -25.09 12.07 -11.26
C GLY A 172 -24.20 10.89 -10.92
N GLU A 173 -24.63 9.66 -11.19
CA GLU A 173 -23.86 8.46 -10.90
C GLU A 173 -22.91 8.11 -12.05
N ILE A 174 -21.80 7.45 -11.70
CA ILE A 174 -20.83 6.96 -12.68
C ILE A 174 -21.37 5.69 -13.32
N THR A 175 -21.57 5.71 -14.64
CA THR A 175 -22.00 4.53 -15.42
C THR A 175 -20.90 4.03 -16.35
N GLY A 176 -19.82 4.78 -16.53
CA GLY A 176 -18.71 4.39 -17.37
C GLY A 176 -17.42 5.04 -16.93
N VAL A 177 -16.31 4.39 -17.26
CA VAL A 177 -14.97 4.90 -17.04
C VAL A 177 -14.14 4.62 -18.27
N THR A 178 -13.40 5.62 -18.74
CA THR A 178 -12.35 5.44 -19.76
C THR A 178 -11.01 5.66 -19.08
N ASP A 179 -10.14 4.65 -19.04
CA ASP A 179 -8.84 4.80 -18.41
C ASP A 179 -7.81 5.50 -19.32
N GLY A 180 -6.61 5.74 -18.81
CA GLY A 180 -5.57 6.43 -19.57
C GLY A 180 -5.01 5.64 -20.74
N ALA A 181 -5.25 4.34 -20.81
CA ALA A 181 -4.85 3.48 -21.92
C ALA A 181 -5.94 3.33 -23.00
N GLY A 182 -7.14 3.87 -22.77
CA GLY A 182 -8.25 3.80 -23.70
C GLY A 182 -9.21 2.63 -23.49
N ARG A 183 -9.09 1.90 -22.37
CA ARG A 183 -10.08 0.88 -22.00
C ARG A 183 -11.36 1.55 -21.55
N HIS A 184 -12.49 0.93 -21.88
CA HIS A 184 -13.81 1.37 -21.42
C HIS A 184 -14.38 0.34 -20.47
N PHE A 185 -14.88 0.84 -19.34
CA PHE A 185 -15.53 0.05 -18.30
C PHE A 185 -16.98 0.50 -18.19
N GLN A 186 -17.90 -0.44 -18.06
CA GLN A 186 -19.30 -0.15 -17.78
C GLN A 186 -19.60 -0.50 -16.32
N LEU A 187 -20.16 0.45 -15.59
CA LEU A 187 -20.63 0.27 -14.22
C LEU A 187 -22.13 0.07 -14.25
N VAL A 188 -22.57 -1.13 -13.91
CA VAL A 188 -24.00 -1.50 -13.89
C VAL A 188 -24.57 -1.13 -12.52
N LEU A 189 -25.53 -0.22 -12.50
CA LEU A 189 -26.15 0.28 -11.28
C LEU A 189 -27.56 -0.29 -11.12
N THR A 190 -28.01 -0.40 -9.87
CA THR A 190 -29.38 -0.81 -9.55
C THR A 190 -29.99 0.15 -8.54
N THR A 191 -31.30 0.36 -8.65
CA THR A 191 -32.12 1.03 -7.64
C THR A 191 -32.55 0.03 -6.57
N GLN A 192 -33.02 0.52 -5.43
CA GLN A 192 -33.57 -0.35 -4.38
C GLN A 192 -34.77 -1.15 -4.90
N ALA A 193 -35.66 -0.52 -5.68
CA ALA A 193 -36.82 -1.19 -6.26
C ALA A 193 -36.41 -2.33 -7.22
N GLN A 194 -35.37 -2.13 -8.03
CA GLN A 194 -34.85 -3.16 -8.91
C GLN A 194 -34.30 -4.36 -8.14
N ARG A 195 -33.55 -4.11 -7.07
CA ARG A 195 -33.02 -5.19 -6.23
C ARG A 195 -34.14 -5.94 -5.50
N ALA A 196 -35.16 -5.23 -5.03
CA ALA A 196 -36.34 -5.85 -4.41
C ALA A 196 -37.09 -6.75 -5.38
N GLU A 197 -37.31 -6.30 -6.62
CA GLU A 197 -37.97 -7.09 -7.66
C GLU A 197 -37.15 -8.33 -8.03
N GLU A 198 -35.85 -8.19 -8.19
CA GLU A 198 -34.94 -9.30 -8.45
C GLU A 198 -35.01 -10.35 -7.35
N ALA A 199 -35.02 -9.91 -6.08
CA ALA A 199 -35.14 -10.81 -4.94
C ALA A 199 -36.49 -11.57 -4.94
N ARG A 200 -37.57 -10.90 -5.30
CA ARG A 200 -38.88 -11.54 -5.42
C ARG A 200 -38.91 -12.60 -6.51
N GLN A 201 -38.33 -12.29 -7.69
CA GLN A 201 -38.24 -13.23 -8.81
C GLN A 201 -37.39 -14.46 -8.47
N GLN A 202 -36.29 -14.26 -7.78
CA GLN A 202 -35.43 -15.37 -7.34
C GLN A 202 -36.15 -16.27 -6.33
N ALA A 203 -36.90 -15.70 -5.39
CA ALA A 203 -37.68 -16.47 -4.41
C ALA A 203 -38.78 -17.30 -5.10
N ILE A 204 -39.49 -16.73 -6.06
CA ILE A 204 -40.53 -17.42 -6.84
C ILE A 204 -39.92 -18.56 -7.66
N SER A 205 -38.81 -18.30 -8.36
CA SER A 205 -38.10 -19.31 -9.17
C SER A 205 -37.54 -20.45 -8.31
N GLY A 206 -37.14 -20.16 -7.07
CA GLY A 206 -36.65 -21.16 -6.13
C GLY A 206 -37.71 -21.89 -5.37
N GLY A 207 -39.02 -21.63 -5.63
CA GLY A 207 -40.12 -22.27 -4.95
C GLY A 207 -40.31 -21.85 -3.48
N THR A 208 -39.74 -20.73 -3.08
CA THR A 208 -39.85 -20.19 -1.73
C THR A 208 -40.75 -18.95 -1.71
N GLU A 209 -41.26 -18.59 -0.54
CA GLU A 209 -42.01 -17.36 -0.40
C GLU A 209 -41.03 -16.16 -0.44
N PRO A 210 -41.43 -15.03 -1.06
CA PRO A 210 -40.59 -13.84 -1.06
C PRO A 210 -40.36 -13.34 0.37
N SER A 211 -39.10 -13.17 0.76
CA SER A 211 -38.73 -12.51 2.00
C SER A 211 -39.03 -11.01 1.91
N ALA A 212 -39.18 -10.37 3.06
CA ALA A 212 -39.39 -8.92 3.11
C ALA A 212 -38.16 -8.17 2.54
N PHE A 213 -38.33 -7.57 1.37
CA PHE A 213 -37.32 -6.75 0.73
C PHE A 213 -38.01 -5.43 0.33
N PRO A 214 -37.71 -4.31 1.01
CA PRO A 214 -38.43 -3.06 0.77
C PRO A 214 -38.08 -2.47 -0.60
N ASP A 215 -39.02 -1.83 -1.25
CA ASP A 215 -38.83 -1.12 -2.53
C ASP A 215 -38.12 0.21 -2.35
N THR A 216 -38.12 0.77 -1.15
CA THR A 216 -37.51 2.05 -0.83
C THR A 216 -36.68 1.94 0.45
N LEU A 217 -35.70 2.80 0.58
CA LEU A 217 -34.87 2.93 1.78
C LEU A 217 -35.08 4.32 2.39
N PRO A 218 -34.84 4.48 3.71
CA PRO A 218 -34.74 5.81 4.29
C PRO A 218 -33.68 6.64 3.54
N GLY A 219 -34.02 7.89 3.22
CA GLY A 219 -33.15 8.77 2.44
C GLY A 219 -31.93 9.32 3.18
N TYR A 220 -31.74 8.88 4.42
CA TYR A 220 -30.65 9.36 5.26
C TYR A 220 -30.08 8.24 6.13
N THR A 221 -28.76 8.27 6.32
CA THR A 221 -28.05 7.39 7.26
C THR A 221 -27.09 8.22 8.11
N GLU A 222 -26.49 7.60 9.13
CA GLU A 222 -25.42 8.23 9.91
C GLU A 222 -24.20 8.62 9.04
N TYR A 223 -24.07 8.01 7.87
CA TYR A 223 -22.97 8.22 6.93
C TYR A 223 -23.33 9.20 5.80
N GLY A 224 -24.50 9.80 5.83
CA GLY A 224 -24.97 10.79 4.87
C GLY A 224 -26.29 10.42 4.19
N ARG A 225 -26.70 11.24 3.23
CA ARG A 225 -27.90 11.00 2.42
C ARG A 225 -27.70 9.78 1.54
N ASP A 226 -28.75 9.01 1.34
CA ASP A 226 -28.73 7.78 0.58
C ASP A 226 -29.86 7.76 -0.45
N ASN A 227 -29.50 7.75 -1.75
CA ASN A 227 -30.47 7.63 -2.84
C ASN A 227 -30.81 6.17 -3.19
N GLY A 228 -30.21 5.20 -2.51
CA GLY A 228 -30.48 3.77 -2.72
C GLY A 228 -29.83 3.18 -3.97
N ILE A 229 -29.07 3.95 -4.74
CA ILE A 229 -28.41 3.46 -5.95
C ILE A 229 -27.11 2.74 -5.57
N ARG A 230 -26.93 1.53 -6.14
CA ARG A 230 -25.79 0.66 -5.83
C ARG A 230 -25.12 0.12 -7.07
N LEU A 231 -23.83 -0.09 -6.97
CA LEU A 231 -23.03 -0.75 -8.01
C LEU A 231 -23.26 -2.25 -7.96
N SER A 232 -23.71 -2.84 -9.07
CA SER A 232 -23.98 -4.27 -9.17
C SER A 232 -22.81 -5.03 -9.80
N ALA A 233 -22.24 -4.48 -10.87
CA ALA A 233 -21.15 -5.14 -11.59
C ALA A 233 -20.35 -4.13 -12.39
N VAL A 234 -19.10 -4.49 -12.69
CA VAL A 234 -18.25 -3.71 -13.59
C VAL A 234 -17.77 -4.61 -14.71
N TRP A 235 -18.02 -4.19 -15.94
CA TRP A 235 -17.64 -4.88 -17.16
C TRP A 235 -16.54 -4.13 -17.89
N LEU A 236 -15.59 -4.89 -18.46
CA LEU A 236 -14.69 -4.35 -19.47
C LEU A 236 -15.38 -4.45 -20.83
N THR A 237 -15.75 -3.32 -21.42
CA THR A 237 -16.52 -3.26 -22.66
C THR A 237 -15.70 -2.93 -23.89
N HIS A 238 -14.51 -2.37 -23.70
CA HIS A 238 -13.59 -2.09 -24.81
C HIS A 238 -12.14 -2.18 -24.31
N ASP A 239 -11.30 -2.82 -25.11
CA ASP A 239 -9.86 -2.90 -24.88
C ASP A 239 -9.15 -2.69 -26.21
N PRO A 240 -8.35 -1.62 -26.38
CA PRO A 240 -7.71 -1.31 -27.67
C PRO A 240 -6.80 -2.40 -28.21
N GLU A 241 -6.16 -3.20 -27.35
CA GLU A 241 -5.27 -4.29 -27.76
C GLU A 241 -5.98 -5.63 -27.90
N TYR A 242 -7.18 -5.76 -27.34
CA TYR A 242 -7.97 -7.00 -27.35
C TYR A 242 -9.41 -6.73 -27.74
N PRO A 243 -9.68 -6.04 -28.88
CA PRO A 243 -11.05 -5.63 -29.25
C PRO A 243 -11.99 -6.80 -29.50
N GLU A 244 -11.46 -7.94 -29.94
CA GLU A 244 -12.22 -9.16 -30.23
C GLU A 244 -12.14 -10.21 -29.12
N ASN A 245 -11.46 -9.90 -28.00
CA ASN A 245 -11.24 -10.87 -26.93
C ASN A 245 -11.55 -10.24 -25.56
N LEU A 246 -12.74 -9.66 -25.43
CA LEU A 246 -13.21 -9.09 -24.18
C LEU A 246 -13.66 -10.19 -23.22
N PRO A 247 -13.55 -9.97 -21.89
CA PRO A 247 -14.08 -10.93 -20.92
C PRO A 247 -15.58 -11.13 -21.09
N ALA A 248 -16.02 -12.38 -20.99
CA ALA A 248 -17.43 -12.75 -21.11
C ALA A 248 -18.22 -12.58 -19.80
N ALA A 249 -17.53 -12.23 -18.72
CA ALA A 249 -18.10 -12.03 -17.39
C ALA A 249 -17.64 -10.70 -16.82
N PRO A 250 -18.36 -10.12 -15.85
CA PRO A 250 -17.91 -8.90 -15.20
C PRO A 250 -16.59 -9.11 -14.47
N LEU A 251 -15.78 -8.06 -14.36
CA LEU A 251 -14.51 -8.09 -13.64
C LEU A 251 -14.74 -8.21 -12.13
N VAL A 252 -15.83 -7.65 -11.65
CA VAL A 252 -16.27 -7.73 -10.26
C VAL A 252 -17.78 -7.61 -10.22
N ARG A 253 -18.40 -8.29 -9.23
CA ARG A 253 -19.84 -8.22 -8.99
C ARG A 253 -20.09 -8.06 -7.48
N TYR A 254 -21.12 -7.32 -7.13
CA TYR A 254 -21.47 -7.02 -5.76
C TYR A 254 -22.87 -7.52 -5.41
N GLY A 255 -23.01 -8.09 -4.23
CA GLY A 255 -24.29 -8.50 -3.65
C GLY A 255 -24.71 -7.55 -2.54
N TRP A 256 -26.02 -7.37 -2.36
CA TRP A 256 -26.57 -6.35 -1.47
C TRP A 256 -27.59 -6.95 -0.50
N THR A 257 -27.60 -6.42 0.74
CA THR A 257 -28.64 -6.76 1.72
C THR A 257 -29.96 -6.08 1.33
N PRO A 258 -31.10 -6.53 1.89
CA PRO A 258 -32.37 -5.82 1.70
C PRO A 258 -32.36 -4.35 2.12
N ARG A 259 -31.42 -3.97 2.98
CA ARG A 259 -31.26 -2.60 3.49
C ARG A 259 -30.27 -1.77 2.68
N GLY A 260 -29.77 -2.31 1.54
CA GLY A 260 -28.84 -1.61 0.67
C GLY A 260 -27.41 -1.55 1.18
N GLU A 261 -27.02 -2.50 2.02
CA GLU A 261 -25.65 -2.62 2.53
C GLU A 261 -24.87 -3.65 1.71
N LEU A 262 -23.59 -3.42 1.52
CA LEU A 262 -22.74 -4.33 0.75
C LEU A 262 -22.61 -5.68 1.47
N ALA A 263 -23.15 -6.75 0.88
CA ALA A 263 -23.18 -8.08 1.49
C ALA A 263 -22.08 -9.00 1.01
N ALA A 264 -21.72 -8.91 -0.27
CA ALA A 264 -20.81 -9.86 -0.90
C ALA A 264 -20.04 -9.25 -2.06
N VAL A 265 -18.85 -9.76 -2.30
CA VAL A 265 -18.02 -9.41 -3.46
C VAL A 265 -17.67 -10.70 -4.19
N TYR A 266 -17.87 -10.70 -5.52
CA TYR A 266 -17.54 -11.80 -6.42
C TYR A 266 -16.46 -11.36 -7.38
N ASP A 267 -15.43 -12.19 -7.57
CA ASP A 267 -14.35 -11.91 -8.51
C ASP A 267 -14.76 -12.22 -9.96
N ARG A 268 -13.84 -12.06 -10.90
CA ARG A 268 -14.10 -12.28 -12.32
C ARG A 268 -14.43 -13.73 -12.68
N SER A 269 -14.14 -14.69 -11.82
CA SER A 269 -14.54 -16.09 -11.97
C SER A 269 -15.95 -16.38 -11.43
N ASN A 270 -16.64 -15.34 -10.95
CA ASN A 270 -17.92 -15.40 -10.26
C ASN A 270 -17.85 -16.19 -8.93
N THR A 271 -16.68 -16.24 -8.32
CA THR A 271 -16.47 -16.82 -7.00
C THR A 271 -16.66 -15.75 -5.93
N GLN A 272 -17.46 -16.03 -4.92
CA GLN A 272 -17.61 -15.12 -3.78
C GLN A 272 -16.28 -15.11 -3.01
N VAL A 273 -15.69 -13.92 -2.87
CA VAL A 273 -14.40 -13.74 -2.19
C VAL A 273 -14.52 -13.02 -0.86
N ARG A 274 -15.63 -12.29 -0.65
CA ARG A 274 -15.89 -11.56 0.59
C ARG A 274 -17.34 -11.62 0.96
N SER A 275 -17.61 -11.56 2.27
CA SER A 275 -18.96 -11.35 2.82
C SER A 275 -18.93 -10.39 4.00
N PHE A 276 -20.01 -9.63 4.19
CA PHE A 276 -20.13 -8.62 5.23
C PHE A 276 -21.49 -8.72 5.89
N THR A 277 -21.54 -8.49 7.20
CA THR A 277 -22.74 -8.51 8.01
C THR A 277 -22.84 -7.19 8.77
N TYR A 278 -24.06 -6.68 8.91
CA TYR A 278 -24.33 -5.37 9.48
C TYR A 278 -25.26 -5.45 10.68
N ASP A 279 -25.19 -4.41 11.52
CA ASP A 279 -26.03 -4.28 12.71
C ASP A 279 -27.50 -4.17 12.33
N ASP A 280 -28.37 -4.85 13.09
CA ASP A 280 -29.82 -4.85 12.83
C ASP A 280 -30.46 -3.48 13.05
N LYS A 281 -29.93 -2.69 13.98
CA LYS A 281 -30.47 -1.39 14.36
C LYS A 281 -29.86 -0.23 13.56
N TYR A 282 -28.55 -0.29 13.32
CA TYR A 282 -27.83 0.80 12.67
C TYR A 282 -27.37 0.38 11.27
N ARG A 283 -28.11 0.87 10.27
CA ARG A 283 -27.82 0.56 8.86
C ARG A 283 -26.42 1.04 8.46
N GLY A 284 -25.65 0.17 7.87
CA GLY A 284 -24.29 0.47 7.42
C GLY A 284 -23.20 0.25 8.47
N ARG A 285 -23.55 -0.13 9.69
CA ARG A 285 -22.57 -0.46 10.73
C ARG A 285 -22.15 -1.93 10.58
N MET A 286 -20.93 -2.17 10.13
CA MET A 286 -20.42 -3.51 9.92
C MET A 286 -20.14 -4.21 11.24
N VAL A 287 -20.77 -5.36 11.48
CA VAL A 287 -20.55 -6.18 12.69
C VAL A 287 -19.72 -7.42 12.40
N ALA A 288 -19.54 -7.79 11.13
CA ALA A 288 -18.72 -8.94 10.76
C ALA A 288 -18.25 -8.86 9.33
N HIS A 289 -17.07 -9.44 9.07
CA HIS A 289 -16.60 -9.65 7.71
C HIS A 289 -15.84 -10.96 7.60
N ARG A 290 -15.74 -11.47 6.38
CA ARG A 290 -15.13 -12.75 6.11
C ARG A 290 -14.49 -12.76 4.72
N HIS A 291 -13.25 -13.26 4.63
CA HIS A 291 -12.66 -13.74 3.38
C HIS A 291 -13.09 -15.20 3.18
N THR A 292 -13.46 -15.57 1.95
CA THR A 292 -13.83 -16.95 1.64
C THR A 292 -12.70 -17.90 2.03
N GLY A 293 -13.04 -18.96 2.75
CA GLY A 293 -12.07 -19.93 3.27
C GLY A 293 -11.41 -19.50 4.58
N ARG A 294 -11.79 -18.36 5.14
CA ARG A 294 -11.30 -17.87 6.44
C ARG A 294 -12.45 -17.77 7.45
N PRO A 295 -12.16 -17.78 8.76
CA PRO A 295 -13.15 -17.52 9.78
C PRO A 295 -13.67 -16.08 9.75
N GLU A 296 -14.87 -15.91 10.26
CA GLU A 296 -15.52 -14.61 10.36
C GLU A 296 -14.90 -13.78 11.50
N ILE A 297 -14.59 -12.51 11.22
CA ILE A 297 -14.15 -11.54 12.22
C ILE A 297 -15.36 -10.68 12.59
N ARG A 298 -15.61 -10.50 13.88
CA ARG A 298 -16.77 -9.78 14.40
C ARG A 298 -16.37 -8.56 15.19
N TYR A 299 -17.23 -7.55 15.17
CA TYR A 299 -17.02 -6.28 15.87
C TYR A 299 -18.18 -5.97 16.79
N ARG A 300 -17.86 -5.35 17.93
CA ARG A 300 -18.86 -4.72 18.82
C ARG A 300 -18.55 -3.24 18.93
N TYR A 301 -19.59 -2.44 19.15
CA TYR A 301 -19.50 -0.98 19.16
C TYR A 301 -20.08 -0.42 20.46
N ASP A 302 -19.60 0.76 20.85
CA ASP A 302 -20.18 1.54 21.94
C ASP A 302 -21.35 2.41 21.43
N SER A 303 -21.92 3.21 22.32
CA SER A 303 -23.03 4.13 21.99
C SER A 303 -22.62 5.22 21.00
N ASP A 304 -21.33 5.54 20.90
CA ASP A 304 -20.81 6.54 19.97
C ASP A 304 -20.42 5.96 18.61
N GLY A 305 -20.60 4.66 18.42
CA GLY A 305 -20.27 3.98 17.17
C GLY A 305 -18.80 3.64 17.01
N ARG A 306 -18.00 3.64 18.08
CA ARG A 306 -16.60 3.23 18.06
C ARG A 306 -16.50 1.74 18.35
N VAL A 307 -15.55 1.06 17.72
CA VAL A 307 -15.29 -0.37 17.95
C VAL A 307 -14.75 -0.58 19.37
N THR A 308 -15.44 -1.40 20.17
CA THR A 308 -15.01 -1.77 21.52
C THR A 308 -14.40 -3.16 21.58
N GLU A 309 -14.77 -4.04 20.67
CA GLU A 309 -14.21 -5.39 20.57
C GLU A 309 -14.05 -5.81 19.12
N GLN A 310 -12.96 -6.51 18.85
CA GLN A 310 -12.74 -7.24 17.61
C GLN A 310 -12.51 -8.70 17.98
N LEU A 311 -13.44 -9.57 17.60
CA LEU A 311 -13.40 -10.99 17.91
C LEU A 311 -12.86 -11.78 16.73
N ASN A 312 -11.79 -12.51 16.95
CA ASN A 312 -11.11 -13.32 15.98
C ASN A 312 -11.01 -14.74 16.51
N PRO A 313 -11.78 -15.73 15.98
CA PRO A 313 -11.93 -17.04 16.63
C PRO A 313 -10.68 -17.89 16.67
N ALA A 314 -9.69 -17.66 15.81
CA ALA A 314 -8.46 -18.47 15.77
C ALA A 314 -7.18 -17.65 15.87
N GLY A 315 -7.28 -16.36 16.12
CA GLY A 315 -6.16 -15.45 16.31
C GLY A 315 -6.35 -14.59 17.54
N LEU A 316 -5.67 -13.44 17.56
CA LEU A 316 -5.84 -12.47 18.63
C LEU A 316 -7.16 -11.72 18.49
N SER A 317 -7.91 -11.65 19.60
CA SER A 317 -9.04 -10.76 19.74
C SER A 317 -8.61 -9.54 20.54
N TYR A 318 -9.27 -8.40 20.33
CA TYR A 318 -8.89 -7.13 20.91
C TYR A 318 -10.07 -6.47 21.61
N THR A 319 -9.81 -5.79 22.72
CA THR A 319 -10.74 -4.85 23.36
C THR A 319 -10.15 -3.47 23.34
N TYR A 320 -11.01 -2.45 23.12
CA TYR A 320 -10.61 -1.06 23.01
C TYR A 320 -11.35 -0.25 24.06
N GLN A 321 -10.60 0.53 24.85
CA GLN A 321 -11.15 1.49 25.80
C GLN A 321 -10.76 2.89 25.35
N TYR A 322 -11.76 3.75 25.15
CA TYR A 322 -11.56 5.11 24.67
C TYR A 322 -11.72 6.10 25.80
N GLU A 323 -10.71 6.93 25.98
CA GLU A 323 -10.74 8.08 26.86
C GLU A 323 -10.49 9.32 25.99
N LYS A 324 -10.59 10.51 26.55
CA LYS A 324 -10.48 11.75 25.76
C LYS A 324 -9.22 11.83 24.88
N ASP A 325 -8.05 11.51 25.46
CA ASP A 325 -6.75 11.64 24.80
C ASP A 325 -5.99 10.33 24.70
N ARG A 326 -6.67 9.20 24.94
CA ARG A 326 -5.99 7.94 25.11
C ARG A 326 -6.89 6.77 24.69
N ILE A 327 -6.27 5.78 24.06
CA ILE A 327 -6.92 4.53 23.67
C ILE A 327 -6.12 3.39 24.28
N THR A 328 -6.78 2.54 25.06
CA THR A 328 -6.17 1.33 25.61
C THR A 328 -6.62 0.13 24.81
N ILE A 329 -5.66 -0.62 24.27
CA ILE A 329 -5.91 -1.81 23.47
C ILE A 329 -5.39 -3.02 24.25
N THR A 330 -6.27 -3.97 24.54
CA THR A 330 -5.92 -5.21 25.24
C THR A 330 -6.25 -6.38 24.32
N ASP A 331 -5.28 -7.27 24.10
CA ASP A 331 -5.51 -8.47 23.30
C ASP A 331 -5.92 -9.66 24.17
N SER A 332 -6.25 -10.76 23.52
CA SER A 332 -6.72 -11.99 24.18
C SER A 332 -5.64 -12.72 25.00
N LEU A 333 -4.38 -12.33 24.87
CA LEU A 333 -3.27 -12.78 25.71
C LEU A 333 -3.02 -11.85 26.90
N ASN A 334 -3.93 -10.90 27.15
CA ASN A 334 -3.83 -9.87 28.20
C ASN A 334 -2.65 -8.90 28.00
N ARG A 335 -2.13 -8.77 26.81
CA ARG A 335 -1.12 -7.77 26.48
C ARG A 335 -1.81 -6.44 26.27
N ARG A 336 -1.27 -5.41 26.89
CA ARG A 336 -1.88 -4.10 26.94
C ARG A 336 -1.00 -3.05 26.28
N GLU A 337 -1.60 -2.27 25.40
CA GLU A 337 -0.96 -1.17 24.69
C GLU A 337 -1.80 0.09 24.89
N VAL A 338 -1.14 1.21 25.16
CA VAL A 338 -1.83 2.50 25.37
C VAL A 338 -1.34 3.50 24.33
N LEU A 339 -2.27 4.04 23.54
CA LEU A 339 -1.99 5.08 22.55
C LEU A 339 -2.46 6.42 23.11
N HIS A 340 -1.53 7.38 23.23
CA HIS A 340 -1.84 8.76 23.60
C HIS A 340 -1.97 9.59 22.33
N THR A 341 -3.06 10.33 22.18
CA THR A 341 -3.38 11.07 20.97
C THR A 341 -3.50 12.56 21.21
N GLN A 342 -3.20 13.35 20.17
CA GLN A 342 -3.44 14.79 20.11
C GLN A 342 -4.15 15.11 18.80
N GLY A 343 -4.92 16.23 18.78
CA GLY A 343 -5.69 16.66 17.64
C GLY A 343 -7.16 16.38 17.78
N GLU A 344 -7.95 16.77 16.80
CA GLU A 344 -9.40 16.64 16.81
C GLU A 344 -9.89 15.71 15.68
N ALA A 345 -10.89 14.89 16.01
CA ALA A 345 -11.62 14.03 15.07
C ALA A 345 -10.70 13.17 14.20
N GLY A 346 -10.89 13.18 12.88
CA GLY A 346 -10.10 12.38 11.93
C GLY A 346 -8.64 12.81 11.76
N LEU A 347 -8.22 13.91 12.37
CA LEU A 347 -6.85 14.43 12.31
C LEU A 347 -6.04 14.13 13.58
N LYS A 348 -6.54 13.27 14.46
CA LYS A 348 -5.80 12.85 15.66
C LYS A 348 -4.52 12.12 15.28
N ARG A 349 -3.45 12.44 16.02
CA ARG A 349 -2.13 11.82 15.83
C ARG A 349 -1.67 11.16 17.13
N VAL A 350 -1.02 10.00 17.02
CA VAL A 350 -0.45 9.29 18.16
C VAL A 350 0.87 9.95 18.51
N VAL A 351 0.96 10.50 19.74
CA VAL A 351 2.15 11.20 20.21
C VAL A 351 2.97 10.37 21.18
N LYS A 352 2.37 9.35 21.79
CA LYS A 352 3.03 8.46 22.75
C LYS A 352 2.37 7.10 22.70
N LYS A 353 3.20 6.06 22.77
CA LYS A 353 2.73 4.67 22.78
C LYS A 353 3.41 3.94 23.92
N GLU A 354 2.60 3.43 24.85
CA GLU A 354 3.06 2.54 25.92
C GLU A 354 2.87 1.11 25.46
N HIS A 355 3.97 0.37 25.38
CA HIS A 355 3.98 -1.01 24.89
C HIS A 355 3.66 -2.02 26.00
N ALA A 356 3.38 -3.26 25.62
CA ALA A 356 3.00 -4.32 26.53
C ALA A 356 4.07 -4.65 27.60
N ASP A 357 5.33 -4.36 27.32
CA ASP A 357 6.45 -4.56 28.26
C ASP A 357 6.68 -3.35 29.19
N GLY A 358 5.87 -2.29 29.07
CA GLY A 358 6.01 -1.05 29.81
C GLY A 358 6.94 -0.03 29.15
N SER A 359 7.61 -0.37 28.05
CA SER A 359 8.45 0.57 27.31
C SER A 359 7.58 1.62 26.62
N VAL A 360 8.17 2.77 26.31
CA VAL A 360 7.46 3.92 25.76
C VAL A 360 8.19 4.46 24.55
N THR A 361 7.45 4.70 23.47
CA THR A 361 7.92 5.43 22.28
C THR A 361 7.12 6.72 22.15
N GLN A 362 7.74 7.77 21.60
CA GLN A 362 7.11 9.08 21.50
C GLN A 362 7.34 9.69 20.12
N SER A 363 6.41 10.56 19.71
CA SER A 363 6.51 11.36 18.49
C SER A 363 6.06 12.78 18.80
N GLN A 364 6.77 13.76 18.25
CA GLN A 364 6.38 15.16 18.34
C GLN A 364 6.11 15.72 16.95
N PHE A 365 5.08 16.54 16.86
CA PHE A 365 4.63 17.15 15.62
C PHE A 365 4.66 18.69 15.79
N ASP A 366 4.84 19.41 14.68
CA ASP A 366 4.74 20.87 14.69
C ASP A 366 3.27 21.33 14.69
N ALA A 367 3.06 22.65 14.66
CA ALA A 367 1.72 23.23 14.73
C ALA A 367 0.83 22.86 13.51
N VAL A 368 1.43 22.52 12.37
CA VAL A 368 0.68 22.09 11.18
C VAL A 368 0.59 20.55 11.07
N GLY A 369 1.06 19.82 12.06
CA GLY A 369 0.93 18.36 12.13
C GLY A 369 2.01 17.56 11.41
N ARG A 370 3.15 18.16 11.11
CA ARG A 370 4.28 17.47 10.51
C ARG A 370 5.19 16.87 11.58
N LEU A 371 5.69 15.66 11.34
CA LEU A 371 6.57 14.97 12.28
C LEU A 371 7.89 15.72 12.44
N ARG A 372 8.28 15.99 13.70
CA ARG A 372 9.52 16.67 14.06
C ARG A 372 10.52 15.78 14.79
N THR A 373 10.04 14.90 15.66
CA THR A 373 10.91 13.97 16.38
C THR A 373 10.23 12.63 16.59
N GLN A 374 11.06 11.58 16.65
CA GLN A 374 10.66 10.26 17.13
C GLN A 374 11.65 9.79 18.17
N THR A 375 11.15 9.37 19.32
CA THR A 375 11.96 8.85 20.41
C THR A 375 11.66 7.36 20.55
N ASP A 376 12.68 6.51 20.49
CA ASP A 376 12.54 5.07 20.63
C ASP A 376 12.40 4.64 22.09
N ALA A 377 12.24 3.33 22.32
CA ALA A 377 12.05 2.78 23.64
C ALA A 377 13.28 2.95 24.57
N ALA A 378 14.44 3.18 24.02
CA ALA A 378 15.67 3.45 24.77
C ALA A 378 15.86 4.94 25.09
N GLY A 379 14.93 5.80 24.67
CA GLY A 379 14.99 7.24 24.88
C GLY A 379 15.84 7.99 23.86
N ARG A 380 16.24 7.34 22.77
CA ARG A 380 17.04 7.96 21.73
C ARG A 380 16.13 8.65 20.72
N THR A 381 16.48 9.88 20.35
CA THR A 381 15.64 10.73 19.51
C THR A 381 16.22 10.93 18.13
N THR A 382 15.40 10.70 17.11
CA THR A 382 15.64 11.08 15.73
C THR A 382 14.89 12.37 15.43
N GLU A 383 15.55 13.34 14.83
CA GLU A 383 14.96 14.64 14.49
C GLU A 383 14.73 14.75 12.99
N TYR A 384 13.60 15.34 12.61
CA TYR A 384 13.19 15.57 11.23
C TYR A 384 12.99 17.07 11.02
N SER A 385 13.55 17.59 9.94
CA SER A 385 13.36 18.99 9.56
C SER A 385 12.60 19.03 8.24
N PRO A 386 11.28 19.28 8.28
CA PRO A 386 10.49 19.48 7.06
C PRO A 386 10.64 20.90 6.54
N ASP A 387 10.57 21.07 5.22
CA ASP A 387 10.45 22.38 4.59
C ASP A 387 9.16 23.05 5.07
N VAL A 388 9.23 24.34 5.41
CA VAL A 388 8.11 25.07 6.00
C VAL A 388 6.90 25.13 5.05
N VAL A 389 7.15 25.22 3.75
CA VAL A 389 6.09 25.35 2.74
C VAL A 389 5.62 24.00 2.24
N THR A 390 6.54 23.17 1.74
CA THR A 390 6.20 21.91 1.07
C THR A 390 5.98 20.72 2.01
N GLY A 391 6.54 20.77 3.20
CA GLY A 391 6.52 19.64 4.13
C GLY A 391 7.50 18.53 3.79
N LEU A 392 8.26 18.66 2.72
CA LEU A 392 9.28 17.68 2.33
C LEU A 392 10.43 17.69 3.33
N ILE A 393 10.90 16.50 3.70
CA ILE A 393 12.00 16.38 4.65
C ILE A 393 13.29 16.88 4.03
N THR A 394 13.93 17.86 4.65
CA THR A 394 15.22 18.42 4.21
C THR A 394 16.39 17.89 5.02
N ARG A 395 16.16 17.40 6.22
CA ARG A 395 17.19 16.87 7.09
C ARG A 395 16.62 15.84 8.06
N ILE A 396 17.40 14.78 8.29
CA ILE A 396 17.12 13.80 9.33
C ILE A 396 18.39 13.68 10.17
N THR A 397 18.27 13.93 11.47
CA THR A 397 19.41 13.81 12.42
C THR A 397 19.22 12.58 13.27
N THR A 398 20.16 11.67 13.23
CA THR A 398 20.16 10.44 14.02
C THR A 398 20.50 10.74 15.50
N PRO A 399 20.19 9.81 16.43
CA PRO A 399 20.49 10.02 17.85
C PRO A 399 21.97 10.28 18.16
N ASP A 400 22.89 9.76 17.35
CA ASP A 400 24.33 9.98 17.50
C ASP A 400 24.80 11.30 16.85
N GLY A 401 23.90 12.14 16.35
CA GLY A 401 24.20 13.45 15.81
C GLY A 401 24.57 13.49 14.34
N ARG A 402 24.65 12.34 13.65
CA ARG A 402 24.89 12.30 12.20
C ARG A 402 23.63 12.72 11.45
N ALA A 403 23.80 13.32 10.31
CA ALA A 403 22.66 13.85 9.57
C ALA A 403 22.64 13.40 8.11
N SER A 404 21.43 13.19 7.61
CA SER A 404 21.13 13.07 6.20
C SER A 404 20.51 14.40 5.73
N ALA A 405 20.87 14.86 4.54
CA ALA A 405 20.34 16.08 3.96
C ALA A 405 19.72 15.79 2.60
N PHE A 406 18.61 16.46 2.32
CA PHE A 406 17.83 16.25 1.09
C PHE A 406 17.57 17.59 0.42
N TYR A 407 17.79 17.65 -0.88
CA TYR A 407 17.59 18.85 -1.68
C TYR A 407 16.62 18.56 -2.80
N TYR A 408 15.75 19.52 -3.09
CA TYR A 408 14.67 19.37 -4.06
C TYR A 408 14.69 20.50 -5.06
N ASN A 409 14.24 20.24 -6.28
CA ASN A 409 14.03 21.30 -7.27
C ASN A 409 12.69 21.99 -7.02
N HIS A 410 12.39 22.99 -7.85
CA HIS A 410 11.13 23.75 -7.74
C HIS A 410 9.87 22.88 -7.89
N HIS A 411 9.99 21.73 -8.57
CA HIS A 411 8.89 20.78 -8.76
C HIS A 411 8.81 19.72 -7.67
N SER A 412 9.49 19.92 -6.54
CA SER A 412 9.50 19.02 -5.39
C SER A 412 10.10 17.63 -5.68
N GLN A 413 10.99 17.55 -6.65
CA GLN A 413 11.72 16.33 -6.98
C GLN A 413 13.10 16.34 -6.34
N LEU A 414 13.50 15.19 -5.79
CA LEU A 414 14.79 15.04 -5.13
C LEU A 414 15.93 15.19 -6.14
N THR A 415 16.78 16.19 -5.95
CA THR A 415 17.96 16.43 -6.79
C THR A 415 19.24 15.93 -6.14
N SER A 416 19.31 15.90 -4.82
CA SER A 416 20.47 15.44 -4.08
C SER A 416 20.04 14.87 -2.73
N ALA A 417 20.70 13.79 -2.32
CA ALA A 417 20.56 13.24 -0.98
C ALA A 417 21.95 12.88 -0.47
N THR A 418 22.30 13.41 0.70
CA THR A 418 23.55 13.11 1.38
C THR A 418 23.22 12.27 2.61
N GLY A 419 23.80 11.08 2.74
CA GLY A 419 23.60 10.19 3.88
C GLY A 419 24.41 10.60 5.10
N PRO A 420 24.21 9.90 6.25
CA PRO A 420 24.95 10.18 7.47
C PRO A 420 26.46 9.97 7.35
N ASP A 421 26.90 9.19 6.37
CA ASP A 421 28.29 8.92 6.04
C ASP A 421 28.93 9.99 5.13
N GLY A 422 28.16 10.99 4.71
CA GLY A 422 28.61 12.05 3.82
C GLY A 422 28.57 11.69 2.34
N LEU A 423 28.10 10.51 1.98
CA LEU A 423 27.97 10.08 0.58
C LEU A 423 26.74 10.70 -0.05
N GLU A 424 26.90 11.17 -1.29
CA GLU A 424 25.87 11.91 -2.00
C GLU A 424 25.38 11.15 -3.23
N ILE A 425 24.05 11.12 -3.38
CA ILE A 425 23.35 10.67 -4.60
C ILE A 425 22.79 11.91 -5.28
N ARG A 426 22.94 12.02 -6.58
CA ARG A 426 22.41 13.14 -7.38
C ARG A 426 21.46 12.64 -8.45
N ARG A 427 20.41 13.43 -8.73
CA ARG A 427 19.43 13.16 -9.78
C ARG A 427 19.18 14.40 -10.61
N GLU A 428 19.05 14.20 -11.92
CA GLU A 428 18.70 15.26 -12.85
C GLU A 428 17.42 14.86 -13.60
N TYR A 429 16.59 15.85 -13.90
CA TYR A 429 15.29 15.68 -14.54
C TYR A 429 15.19 16.55 -15.79
N ASP A 430 14.38 16.09 -16.76
CA ASP A 430 14.08 16.90 -17.94
C ASP A 430 12.95 17.89 -17.66
N GLU A 431 12.57 18.67 -18.67
CA GLU A 431 11.48 19.66 -18.57
C GLU A 431 10.12 19.05 -18.28
N TRP A 432 9.93 17.74 -18.55
CA TRP A 432 8.71 17.00 -18.27
C TRP A 432 8.71 16.36 -16.87
N GLY A 433 9.80 16.54 -16.11
CA GLY A 433 9.96 15.97 -14.78
C GLY A 433 10.40 14.50 -14.79
N ARG A 434 10.85 13.98 -15.90
CA ARG A 434 11.35 12.59 -16.00
C ARG A 434 12.80 12.52 -15.60
N LEU A 435 13.19 11.45 -14.89
CA LEU A 435 14.57 11.24 -14.48
C LEU A 435 15.44 10.95 -15.71
N ILE A 436 16.46 11.78 -15.95
CA ILE A 436 17.37 11.62 -17.09
C ILE A 436 18.76 11.15 -16.67
N GLN A 437 19.14 11.38 -15.43
CA GLN A 437 20.46 10.95 -14.93
C GLN A 437 20.41 10.73 -13.42
N GLU A 438 21.06 9.66 -12.99
CA GLU A 438 21.33 9.39 -11.58
C GLU A 438 22.81 9.15 -11.39
N THR A 439 23.40 9.84 -10.41
CA THR A 439 24.83 9.70 -10.06
C THR A 439 24.91 9.04 -8.68
N ALA A 440 25.54 7.88 -8.62
CA ALA A 440 25.78 7.16 -7.38
C ALA A 440 26.91 7.83 -6.57
N PRO A 441 27.03 7.53 -5.26
CA PRO A 441 28.08 8.13 -4.42
C PRO A 441 29.51 7.88 -4.91
N ASP A 442 29.75 6.77 -5.59
CA ASP A 442 31.08 6.43 -6.17
C ASP A 442 31.36 7.15 -7.49
N GLY A 443 30.40 7.94 -7.98
CA GLY A 443 30.50 8.66 -9.24
C GLY A 443 29.97 7.91 -10.44
N ASP A 444 29.50 6.68 -10.27
CA ASP A 444 28.86 5.93 -11.36
C ASP A 444 27.58 6.63 -11.80
N ILE A 445 27.38 6.69 -13.11
CA ILE A 445 26.27 7.42 -13.73
C ILE A 445 25.40 6.44 -14.49
N ILE A 446 24.09 6.60 -14.34
CA ILE A 446 23.08 5.94 -15.16
C ILE A 446 22.27 7.03 -15.84
N ARG A 447 22.19 6.98 -17.16
CA ARG A 447 21.37 7.89 -17.96
C ARG A 447 20.16 7.17 -18.50
N TYR A 448 19.02 7.87 -18.49
CA TYR A 448 17.74 7.36 -18.97
C TYR A 448 17.34 8.10 -20.23
N ARG A 449 16.91 7.36 -21.24
CA ARG A 449 16.46 7.90 -22.53
C ARG A 449 14.95 7.61 -22.69
N TYR A 450 14.26 8.54 -23.30
CA TYR A 450 12.82 8.46 -23.57
C TYR A 450 12.55 8.75 -25.03
N ASP A 451 11.74 7.93 -25.67
CA ASP A 451 11.34 8.12 -27.07
C ASP A 451 9.89 8.60 -27.20
N ASN A 452 9.06 8.39 -26.17
CA ASN A 452 7.67 8.83 -26.16
C ASN A 452 7.54 10.09 -25.28
N PRO A 453 7.17 11.26 -25.86
CA PRO A 453 7.06 12.49 -25.07
C PRO A 453 5.94 12.48 -24.04
N HIS A 454 5.00 11.51 -24.11
CA HIS A 454 3.86 11.38 -23.22
C HIS A 454 4.01 10.22 -22.23
N SER A 455 5.21 9.73 -22.02
CA SER A 455 5.45 8.59 -21.12
C SER A 455 6.65 8.84 -20.22
N ASP A 456 6.58 8.33 -18.99
CA ASP A 456 7.67 8.31 -18.01
C ASP A 456 8.47 6.99 -18.04
N LEU A 457 8.19 6.11 -19.01
CA LEU A 457 8.89 4.84 -19.16
C LEU A 457 10.08 5.01 -20.10
N PRO A 458 11.31 4.71 -19.65
CA PRO A 458 12.50 4.90 -20.47
C PRO A 458 12.61 3.85 -21.56
N CYS A 459 13.05 4.26 -22.75
CA CYS A 459 13.36 3.33 -23.84
C CYS A 459 14.76 2.77 -23.75
N ALA A 460 15.65 3.41 -22.97
CA ALA A 460 17.03 2.96 -22.81
C ALA A 460 17.63 3.47 -21.51
N THR A 461 18.61 2.70 -21.00
CA THR A 461 19.49 3.14 -19.93
C THR A 461 20.94 3.01 -20.41
N GLU A 462 21.79 3.95 -20.04
CA GLU A 462 23.22 3.95 -20.38
C GLU A 462 24.05 4.18 -19.13
N ASP A 463 25.15 3.44 -18.99
CA ASP A 463 26.13 3.69 -17.93
C ASP A 463 27.21 4.68 -18.39
N ALA A 464 28.16 4.98 -17.50
CA ALA A 464 29.26 5.92 -17.79
C ALA A 464 30.18 5.44 -18.93
N THR A 465 30.24 4.13 -19.21
CA THR A 465 31.05 3.55 -20.26
C THR A 465 30.37 3.56 -21.63
N GLY A 466 29.09 3.95 -21.68
CA GLY A 466 28.27 3.90 -22.88
C GLY A 466 27.57 2.57 -23.11
N SER A 467 27.70 1.62 -22.20
CA SER A 467 26.91 0.36 -22.26
C SER A 467 25.44 0.66 -22.17
N ARG A 468 24.68 0.12 -23.13
CA ARG A 468 23.29 0.48 -23.32
C ARG A 468 22.39 -0.73 -23.18
N LYS A 469 21.29 -0.54 -22.45
CA LYS A 469 20.18 -1.48 -22.34
C LYS A 469 18.95 -0.80 -22.93
N THR A 470 18.15 -1.52 -23.72
CA THR A 470 16.98 -0.95 -24.35
C THR A 470 15.72 -1.70 -23.94
N MET A 471 14.60 -1.00 -23.93
CA MET A 471 13.32 -1.51 -23.49
C MET A 471 12.21 -1.04 -24.43
N THR A 472 11.25 -1.90 -24.70
CA THR A 472 10.02 -1.52 -25.37
C THR A 472 8.84 -1.83 -24.48
N TRP A 473 7.82 -0.97 -24.53
CA TRP A 473 6.68 -1.00 -23.61
C TRP A 473 5.37 -1.09 -24.39
N SER A 474 4.41 -1.80 -23.81
CA SER A 474 3.05 -1.84 -24.35
C SER A 474 2.31 -0.54 -24.03
N ARG A 475 1.16 -0.36 -24.65
CA ARG A 475 0.21 0.71 -24.30
C ARG A 475 -0.14 0.70 -22.81
N TYR A 476 -0.13 -0.47 -22.18
CA TYR A 476 -0.47 -0.64 -20.77
C TYR A 476 0.72 -0.48 -19.82
N GLY A 477 1.86 -0.01 -20.33
CA GLY A 477 3.04 0.20 -19.51
C GLY A 477 3.74 -1.10 -19.08
N GLN A 478 3.46 -2.21 -19.79
CA GLN A 478 4.12 -3.48 -19.54
C GLN A 478 5.32 -3.67 -20.45
N LEU A 479 6.39 -4.26 -19.93
CA LEU A 479 7.60 -4.51 -20.68
C LEU A 479 7.33 -5.56 -21.77
N LEU A 480 7.56 -5.19 -23.03
CA LEU A 480 7.43 -6.10 -24.19
C LEU A 480 8.76 -6.75 -24.55
N SER A 481 9.84 -5.99 -24.46
CA SER A 481 11.17 -6.52 -24.73
C SER A 481 12.24 -5.80 -23.91
N PHE A 482 13.28 -6.52 -23.62
CA PHE A 482 14.48 -6.00 -22.95
C PHE A 482 15.70 -6.50 -23.70
N THR A 483 16.57 -5.58 -24.13
CA THR A 483 17.83 -5.90 -24.77
C THR A 483 18.95 -5.52 -23.81
N ASP A 484 19.78 -6.47 -23.42
CA ASP A 484 20.92 -6.20 -22.54
C ASP A 484 22.08 -5.54 -23.30
N CYS A 485 23.15 -5.19 -22.59
CA CYS A 485 24.32 -4.51 -23.17
C CYS A 485 25.09 -5.37 -24.19
N SER A 486 24.87 -6.70 -24.19
CA SER A 486 25.46 -7.65 -25.14
C SER A 486 24.60 -7.87 -26.38
N GLY A 487 23.42 -7.25 -26.44
CA GLY A 487 22.50 -7.39 -27.56
C GLY A 487 21.53 -8.56 -27.44
N TYR A 488 21.52 -9.29 -26.33
CA TYR A 488 20.55 -10.37 -26.09
C TYR A 488 19.17 -9.80 -25.78
N VAL A 489 18.18 -10.29 -26.53
CA VAL A 489 16.80 -9.81 -26.42
C VAL A 489 15.95 -10.81 -25.66
N THR A 490 15.24 -10.31 -24.65
CA THR A 490 14.19 -11.05 -23.96
C THR A 490 12.84 -10.42 -24.31
N ARG A 491 11.85 -11.23 -24.69
CA ARG A 491 10.50 -10.78 -25.03
C ARG A 491 9.51 -11.34 -24.05
N TYR A 492 8.44 -10.56 -23.80
CA TYR A 492 7.40 -10.89 -22.83
C TYR A 492 6.04 -10.80 -23.49
N ASP A 493 5.23 -11.84 -23.30
CA ASP A 493 3.84 -11.85 -23.74
C ASP A 493 2.92 -11.72 -22.51
N HIS A 494 1.79 -11.04 -22.69
CA HIS A 494 0.80 -10.82 -21.64
C HIS A 494 -0.59 -11.15 -22.18
N ASP A 495 -1.51 -11.48 -21.27
CA ASP A 495 -2.92 -11.68 -21.63
C ASP A 495 -3.72 -10.37 -21.43
N ARG A 496 -5.03 -10.45 -21.71
CA ARG A 496 -5.94 -9.30 -21.57
C ARG A 496 -6.09 -8.77 -20.16
N PHE A 497 -5.73 -9.55 -19.14
CA PHE A 497 -5.74 -9.15 -17.73
C PHE A 497 -4.39 -8.61 -17.26
N GLY A 498 -3.42 -8.49 -18.15
CA GLY A 498 -2.08 -8.04 -17.81
C GLY A 498 -1.19 -9.08 -17.17
N GLN A 499 -1.59 -10.35 -17.17
CA GLN A 499 -0.80 -11.45 -16.64
C GLN A 499 0.26 -11.88 -17.66
N MET A 500 1.49 -12.11 -17.21
CA MET A 500 2.57 -12.56 -18.09
C MET A 500 2.36 -14.02 -18.49
N THR A 501 2.20 -14.28 -19.78
CA THR A 501 1.94 -15.62 -20.31
C THR A 501 3.18 -16.30 -20.88
N ALA A 502 4.18 -15.54 -21.28
CA ALA A 502 5.42 -16.11 -21.82
C ALA A 502 6.60 -15.20 -21.67
N VAL A 503 7.78 -15.80 -21.51
CA VAL A 503 9.08 -15.13 -21.57
C VAL A 503 9.90 -15.88 -22.65
N HIS A 504 10.36 -15.15 -23.66
CA HIS A 504 11.16 -15.69 -24.75
C HIS A 504 12.58 -15.12 -24.68
N ARG A 505 13.56 -15.98 -24.48
CA ARG A 505 14.98 -15.62 -24.45
C ARG A 505 15.66 -16.07 -25.73
N GLU A 506 16.90 -15.65 -25.91
CA GLU A 506 17.73 -16.06 -27.05
C GLU A 506 17.86 -17.59 -27.13
N GLU A 507 18.15 -18.08 -28.35
CA GLU A 507 18.34 -19.51 -28.64
C GLU A 507 17.07 -20.36 -28.45
N GLY A 508 15.90 -19.74 -28.56
CA GLY A 508 14.63 -20.43 -28.45
C GLY A 508 14.26 -20.89 -27.05
N LEU A 509 14.95 -20.39 -26.03
CA LEU A 509 14.61 -20.68 -24.63
C LEU A 509 13.38 -19.87 -24.22
N SER A 510 12.30 -20.57 -24.02
CA SER A 510 11.01 -19.95 -23.65
C SER A 510 10.43 -20.58 -22.39
N GLN A 511 9.69 -19.76 -21.64
CA GLN A 511 8.91 -20.19 -20.50
C GLN A 511 7.49 -19.72 -20.70
N TYR A 512 6.52 -20.61 -20.48
CA TYR A 512 5.10 -20.32 -20.61
C TYR A 512 4.42 -20.46 -19.25
N ARG A 513 3.48 -19.55 -19.00
CA ARG A 513 2.69 -19.51 -17.76
C ARG A 513 1.21 -19.59 -18.08
N ALA A 514 0.49 -20.40 -17.34
CA ALA A 514 -0.96 -20.53 -17.45
C ALA A 514 -1.63 -20.13 -16.14
N TYR A 515 -2.79 -19.51 -16.24
CA TYR A 515 -3.56 -19.02 -15.11
C TYR A 515 -4.97 -19.58 -15.13
N ASP A 516 -5.57 -19.74 -13.96
CA ASP A 516 -6.97 -20.11 -13.86
C ASP A 516 -7.88 -18.89 -14.00
N SER A 517 -9.20 -19.11 -13.91
CA SER A 517 -10.19 -18.03 -14.05
C SER A 517 -10.13 -16.99 -12.92
N ARG A 518 -9.50 -17.33 -11.78
CA ARG A 518 -9.29 -16.41 -10.66
C ARG A 518 -7.99 -15.60 -10.78
N GLY A 519 -7.15 -15.90 -11.79
CA GLY A 519 -5.86 -15.27 -11.97
C GLY A 519 -4.72 -15.91 -11.20
N GLN A 520 -4.90 -17.12 -10.69
CA GLN A 520 -3.86 -17.85 -9.98
C GLN A 520 -2.99 -18.65 -10.98
N LEU A 521 -1.67 -18.64 -10.77
CA LEU A 521 -0.72 -19.36 -11.61
C LEU A 521 -0.89 -20.89 -11.39
N ILE A 522 -1.31 -21.62 -12.42
CA ILE A 522 -1.53 -23.07 -12.34
C ILE A 522 -0.46 -23.90 -13.01
N ALA A 523 0.32 -23.31 -13.91
CA ALA A 523 1.37 -24.05 -14.62
C ALA A 523 2.48 -23.15 -15.11
N VAL A 524 3.70 -23.65 -15.08
CA VAL A 524 4.87 -23.06 -15.72
C VAL A 524 5.51 -24.17 -16.58
N LYS A 525 5.70 -23.89 -17.87
CA LYS A 525 6.20 -24.85 -18.83
C LYS A 525 7.41 -24.29 -19.58
N ASP A 526 8.47 -25.07 -19.76
CA ASP A 526 9.64 -24.66 -20.53
C ASP A 526 9.49 -25.06 -22.00
N THR A 527 10.51 -24.71 -22.83
CA THR A 527 10.55 -25.00 -24.25
C THR A 527 10.49 -26.51 -24.55
N GLN A 528 11.03 -27.34 -23.64
CA GLN A 528 11.10 -28.79 -23.78
C GLN A 528 9.83 -29.51 -23.31
N GLY A 529 8.86 -28.74 -22.80
CA GLY A 529 7.59 -29.30 -22.33
C GLY A 529 7.61 -29.75 -20.89
N HIS A 530 8.69 -29.47 -20.12
CA HIS A 530 8.73 -29.73 -18.70
C HIS A 530 7.78 -28.77 -18.00
N GLU A 531 6.81 -29.33 -17.28
CA GLU A 531 5.73 -28.57 -16.67
C GLU A 531 5.73 -28.70 -15.16
N THR A 532 5.73 -27.55 -14.47
CA THR A 532 5.48 -27.45 -13.03
C THR A 532 4.04 -26.97 -12.84
N ARG A 533 3.27 -27.68 -12.02
CA ARG A 533 1.86 -27.36 -11.76
C ARG A 533 1.67 -26.89 -10.32
N TYR A 534 0.66 -26.04 -10.15
CA TYR A 534 0.33 -25.44 -8.86
C TYR A 534 -1.15 -25.63 -8.55
N GLU A 535 -1.45 -26.00 -7.30
CA GLU A 535 -2.82 -26.18 -6.82
C GLU A 535 -3.09 -25.26 -5.64
N TYR A 536 -4.33 -24.81 -5.52
CA TYR A 536 -4.76 -23.85 -4.49
C TYR A 536 -6.03 -24.33 -3.81
N ASN A 537 -6.21 -23.90 -2.54
CA ASN A 537 -7.49 -24.10 -1.85
C ASN A 537 -8.45 -22.93 -2.13
N ALA A 538 -9.65 -22.99 -1.56
CA ALA A 538 -10.67 -21.94 -1.75
C ALA A 538 -10.25 -20.56 -1.26
N ALA A 539 -9.35 -20.49 -0.29
CA ALA A 539 -8.84 -19.23 0.25
C ALA A 539 -7.67 -18.64 -0.59
N GLY A 540 -7.21 -19.38 -1.61
CA GLY A 540 -6.10 -18.96 -2.45
C GLY A 540 -4.71 -19.36 -1.94
N ASP A 541 -4.63 -20.21 -0.92
CA ASP A 541 -3.35 -20.72 -0.41
C ASP A 541 -2.82 -21.81 -1.34
N LEU A 542 -1.51 -21.79 -1.62
CA LEU A 542 -0.84 -22.78 -2.46
C LEU A 542 -0.75 -24.10 -1.70
N THR A 543 -1.51 -25.11 -2.13
CA THR A 543 -1.59 -26.41 -1.46
C THR A 543 -0.64 -27.45 -2.02
N ALA A 544 -0.22 -27.31 -3.28
CA ALA A 544 0.69 -28.24 -3.89
C ALA A 544 1.50 -27.63 -5.02
N VAL A 545 2.75 -28.07 -5.14
CA VAL A 545 3.62 -27.85 -6.30
C VAL A 545 3.99 -29.21 -6.84
N ILE A 546 3.66 -29.47 -8.10
CA ILE A 546 3.93 -30.74 -8.78
C ILE A 546 5.03 -30.50 -9.79
N ALA A 547 6.19 -31.12 -9.56
CA ALA A 547 7.35 -31.00 -10.43
C ALA A 547 7.14 -31.76 -11.75
N PRO A 548 7.96 -31.49 -12.80
CA PRO A 548 7.85 -32.16 -14.08
C PRO A 548 7.97 -33.70 -14.01
N ASP A 549 8.69 -34.24 -13.02
CA ASP A 549 8.83 -35.68 -12.77
C ASP A 549 7.63 -36.27 -12.03
N GLY A 550 6.61 -35.49 -11.71
CA GLY A 550 5.42 -35.93 -10.98
C GLY A 550 5.58 -35.89 -9.46
N SER A 551 6.75 -35.54 -8.94
CA SER A 551 6.93 -35.39 -7.50
C SER A 551 6.09 -34.23 -6.97
N ARG A 552 5.49 -34.46 -5.79
CA ARG A 552 4.51 -33.52 -5.21
C ARG A 552 5.00 -32.99 -3.87
N ASN A 553 5.04 -31.65 -3.77
CA ASN A 553 5.27 -30.94 -2.51
C ASN A 553 3.93 -30.36 -2.08
N GLY A 554 3.39 -30.85 -0.97
CA GLY A 554 2.11 -30.40 -0.43
C GLY A 554 2.28 -29.52 0.78
N THR A 555 1.35 -28.62 0.98
CA THR A 555 1.28 -27.77 2.17
C THR A 555 -0.15 -27.73 2.67
N GLN A 556 -0.34 -28.03 3.97
CA GLN A 556 -1.62 -27.88 4.64
C GLN A 556 -1.60 -26.61 5.49
N TYR A 557 -2.72 -25.95 5.51
CA TYR A 557 -2.88 -24.66 6.21
C TYR A 557 -3.92 -24.76 7.31
N ASP A 558 -3.75 -23.97 8.36
CA ASP A 558 -4.79 -23.79 9.36
C ASP A 558 -5.89 -22.86 8.83
N ALA A 559 -6.89 -22.61 9.64
CA ALA A 559 -8.02 -21.73 9.26
C ALA A 559 -7.59 -20.30 8.92
N TRP A 560 -6.39 -19.88 9.34
CA TRP A 560 -5.85 -18.54 9.13
C TRP A 560 -4.87 -18.43 7.97
N GLY A 561 -4.60 -19.54 7.29
CA GLY A 561 -3.69 -19.56 6.16
C GLY A 561 -2.23 -19.69 6.56
N LYS A 562 -1.94 -20.13 7.78
CA LYS A 562 -0.57 -20.46 8.17
C LYS A 562 -0.28 -21.92 7.87
N ALA A 563 0.91 -22.19 7.33
CA ALA A 563 1.32 -23.53 7.00
C ALA A 563 1.53 -24.35 8.27
N ILE A 564 0.74 -25.44 8.44
CA ILE A 564 0.86 -26.35 9.59
C ILE A 564 1.57 -27.64 9.25
N ARG A 565 1.65 -28.00 7.97
CA ARG A 565 2.31 -29.23 7.53
C ARG A 565 2.81 -29.08 6.10
N THR A 566 4.04 -29.46 5.88
CA THR A 566 4.62 -29.55 4.54
C THR A 566 5.04 -31.00 4.28
N THR A 567 4.74 -31.51 3.08
CA THR A 567 5.05 -32.87 2.67
C THR A 567 5.87 -32.85 1.40
N GLN A 568 6.99 -33.52 1.39
CA GLN A 568 7.84 -33.72 0.22
C GLN A 568 8.09 -35.23 0.06
N GLY A 569 7.42 -35.86 -0.91
CA GLY A 569 7.41 -37.33 -1.02
C GLY A 569 6.71 -37.92 0.21
N GLU A 570 7.40 -38.78 0.94
CA GLU A 570 6.92 -39.38 2.20
C GLU A 570 7.38 -38.60 3.44
N LEU A 571 8.20 -37.58 3.26
CA LEU A 571 8.74 -36.78 4.36
C LEU A 571 7.78 -35.64 4.73
N THR A 572 7.41 -35.56 6.00
CA THR A 572 6.46 -34.59 6.52
C THR A 572 7.08 -33.78 7.65
N ARG A 573 6.94 -32.47 7.57
CA ARG A 573 7.28 -31.52 8.63
C ARG A 573 6.00 -30.84 9.12
N SER A 574 5.92 -30.57 10.42
CA SER A 574 4.75 -29.92 11.03
C SER A 574 5.15 -28.69 11.80
N MET A 575 4.22 -27.74 11.87
CA MET A 575 4.39 -26.47 12.60
C MET A 575 3.14 -26.22 13.43
N GLU A 576 3.34 -25.78 14.69
CA GLU A 576 2.24 -25.35 15.56
C GLU A 576 2.42 -23.88 15.91
N TYR A 577 1.32 -23.18 16.02
CA TYR A 577 1.27 -21.74 16.28
C TYR A 577 0.44 -21.46 17.54
N ASP A 578 0.80 -20.38 18.23
CA ASP A 578 -0.04 -19.84 19.30
C ASP A 578 -1.10 -18.86 18.74
N ALA A 579 -1.90 -18.30 19.63
CA ALA A 579 -2.96 -17.35 19.24
C ALA A 579 -2.42 -16.07 18.61
N ALA A 580 -1.19 -15.68 18.90
CA ALA A 580 -0.53 -14.52 18.29
C ALA A 580 0.09 -14.84 16.92
N GLY A 581 -0.03 -16.09 16.45
CA GLY A 581 0.51 -16.49 15.16
C GLY A 581 2.00 -16.81 15.19
N ARG A 582 2.58 -16.97 16.36
CA ARG A 582 4.01 -17.31 16.50
C ARG A 582 4.20 -18.80 16.50
N VAL A 583 5.28 -19.28 15.85
CA VAL A 583 5.63 -20.71 15.84
C VAL A 583 6.07 -21.12 17.23
N ILE A 584 5.40 -22.09 17.83
CA ILE A 584 5.75 -22.63 19.16
C ILE A 584 6.39 -23.99 19.08
N ARG A 585 6.21 -24.73 17.98
CA ARG A 585 6.78 -26.05 17.79
C ARG A 585 7.01 -26.35 16.33
N LEU A 586 8.20 -26.87 16.00
CA LEU A 586 8.52 -27.49 14.71
C LEU A 586 8.76 -28.97 14.93
N THR A 587 8.17 -29.82 14.06
CA THR A 587 8.40 -31.25 14.06
C THR A 587 9.06 -31.64 12.75
N SER A 588 10.24 -32.26 12.81
CA SER A 588 10.99 -32.71 11.64
C SER A 588 10.44 -34.01 11.10
N GLU A 589 10.99 -34.47 9.97
CA GLU A 589 10.56 -35.69 9.28
C GLU A 589 10.69 -36.95 10.15
N ASN A 590 11.64 -36.96 11.07
CA ASN A 590 11.87 -38.10 11.98
C ASN A 590 11.09 -38.03 13.29
N GLY A 591 10.19 -37.03 13.42
CA GLY A 591 9.40 -36.81 14.62
C GLY A 591 10.08 -36.03 15.71
N SER A 592 11.28 -35.50 15.48
CA SER A 592 12.01 -34.67 16.46
C SER A 592 11.35 -33.27 16.56
N HIS A 593 11.32 -32.72 17.77
CA HIS A 593 10.68 -31.44 18.04
C HIS A 593 11.68 -30.34 18.38
N THR A 594 11.40 -29.14 17.90
CA THR A 594 12.02 -27.89 18.37
C THR A 594 10.91 -26.98 18.87
N THR A 595 11.03 -26.47 20.09
CA THR A 595 10.02 -25.60 20.70
C THR A 595 10.56 -24.20 20.89
N PHE A 596 9.65 -23.21 20.86
CA PHE A 596 9.99 -21.81 20.92
C PHE A 596 9.12 -21.10 21.96
N ARG A 597 9.70 -20.12 22.66
CA ARG A 597 8.99 -19.24 23.57
C ARG A 597 9.29 -17.79 23.24
N TYR A 598 8.33 -16.91 23.48
CA TYR A 598 8.37 -15.51 23.12
C TYR A 598 8.03 -14.63 24.31
N ASP A 599 8.53 -13.39 24.30
CA ASP A 599 8.14 -12.37 25.26
C ASP A 599 6.82 -11.67 24.82
N VAL A 600 6.39 -10.69 25.62
CA VAL A 600 5.14 -9.95 25.34
C VAL A 600 5.19 -9.05 24.11
N LEU A 601 6.39 -8.83 23.53
CA LEU A 601 6.57 -8.07 22.29
C LEU A 601 6.91 -8.99 21.09
N ASP A 602 6.60 -10.28 21.19
CA ASP A 602 6.81 -11.28 20.12
C ASP A 602 8.29 -11.56 19.80
N ARG A 603 9.21 -11.24 20.70
CA ARG A 603 10.63 -11.54 20.52
C ARG A 603 10.92 -12.95 21.03
N LEU A 604 11.74 -13.70 20.30
CA LEU A 604 12.16 -15.05 20.68
C LEU A 604 13.05 -14.97 21.92
N ILE A 605 12.66 -15.65 23.01
CA ILE A 605 13.42 -15.68 24.26
C ILE A 605 13.99 -17.06 24.59
N GLN A 606 13.46 -18.13 24.00
CA GLN A 606 13.92 -19.47 24.24
C GLN A 606 13.65 -20.39 23.06
N GLU A 607 14.62 -21.24 22.76
CA GLU A 607 14.52 -22.29 21.76
C GLU A 607 15.08 -23.57 22.37
N THR A 608 14.28 -24.67 22.34
CA THR A 608 14.70 -25.98 22.79
C THR A 608 14.71 -26.95 21.61
N GLY A 609 15.88 -27.45 21.24
CA GLY A 609 16.05 -28.37 20.14
C GLY A 609 15.61 -29.79 20.47
N PHE A 610 15.62 -30.68 19.46
CA PHE A 610 15.17 -32.07 19.57
C PHE A 610 16.03 -32.90 20.54
N ASP A 611 17.27 -32.50 20.78
CA ASP A 611 18.21 -33.12 21.73
C ASP A 611 18.03 -32.63 23.17
N GLY A 612 17.04 -31.78 23.42
CA GLY A 612 16.80 -31.11 24.71
C GLY A 612 17.71 -29.95 24.99
N ARG A 613 18.60 -29.58 24.05
CA ARG A 613 19.50 -28.45 24.19
C ARG A 613 18.70 -27.16 24.09
N THR A 614 18.88 -26.31 25.11
CA THR A 614 18.11 -25.08 25.25
C THR A 614 19.01 -23.87 25.04
N GLN A 615 18.56 -22.96 24.16
CA GLN A 615 19.15 -21.65 23.96
C GLN A 615 18.20 -20.60 24.49
N ARG A 616 18.73 -19.60 25.20
CA ARG A 616 17.97 -18.48 25.75
C ARG A 616 18.50 -17.16 25.17
N TYR A 617 17.59 -16.23 24.94
CA TYR A 617 17.90 -14.96 24.30
C TYR A 617 17.36 -13.81 25.14
N HIS A 618 18.15 -12.75 25.27
CA HIS A 618 17.75 -11.52 25.93
C HIS A 618 17.92 -10.35 24.97
N HIS A 619 16.97 -9.44 25.00
CA HIS A 619 16.92 -8.29 24.09
C HIS A 619 16.93 -6.99 24.88
N ASP A 620 17.47 -5.91 24.29
CA ASP A 620 17.35 -4.58 24.85
C ASP A 620 15.96 -4.00 24.58
N LEU A 621 15.73 -2.77 25.03
CA LEU A 621 14.42 -2.11 24.87
C LEU A 621 14.04 -1.87 23.42
N THR A 622 15.00 -1.83 22.50
CA THR A 622 14.76 -1.63 21.06
C THR A 622 14.66 -2.93 20.28
N GLY A 623 14.81 -4.07 20.94
CA GLY A 623 14.67 -5.40 20.32
C GLY A 623 15.95 -6.00 19.77
N LYS A 624 17.12 -5.39 20.03
CA LYS A 624 18.39 -5.97 19.64
C LYS A 624 18.79 -7.08 20.60
N LEU A 625 19.36 -8.15 20.06
CA LEU A 625 19.90 -9.25 20.86
C LEU A 625 21.15 -8.78 21.61
N ILE A 626 21.11 -8.86 22.96
CA ILE A 626 22.23 -8.45 23.81
C ILE A 626 22.89 -9.61 24.53
N ARG A 627 22.21 -10.75 24.66
CA ARG A 627 22.75 -11.92 25.38
C ARG A 627 22.10 -13.20 24.87
N SER A 628 22.88 -14.25 24.72
CA SER A 628 22.37 -15.61 24.54
C SER A 628 23.08 -16.58 25.45
N GLU A 629 22.37 -17.64 25.86
CA GLU A 629 22.89 -18.72 26.69
C GLU A 629 22.66 -20.03 25.97
N ASP A 630 23.71 -20.84 25.86
CA ASP A 630 23.65 -22.17 25.22
C ASP A 630 24.52 -23.11 26.03
N GLU A 631 23.89 -23.92 26.90
CA GLU A 631 24.56 -24.93 27.75
C GLU A 631 25.82 -24.44 28.47
N GLY A 632 25.70 -23.31 29.14
CA GLY A 632 26.80 -22.71 29.91
C GLY A 632 27.68 -21.76 29.10
N LEU A 633 27.52 -21.67 27.79
CA LEU A 633 28.13 -20.63 26.97
C LEU A 633 27.25 -19.39 27.02
N VAL A 634 27.78 -18.32 27.59
CA VAL A 634 27.08 -17.04 27.68
C VAL A 634 27.74 -16.07 26.72
N THR A 635 27.00 -15.67 25.70
CA THR A 635 27.45 -14.72 24.71
C THR A 635 26.76 -13.37 24.91
N HIS A 636 27.56 -12.29 24.97
CA HIS A 636 27.04 -10.92 25.03
C HIS A 636 27.40 -10.17 23.75
N TRP A 637 26.43 -9.41 23.23
CA TRP A 637 26.64 -8.48 22.13
C TRP A 637 26.54 -7.07 22.64
N HIS A 638 27.53 -6.25 22.29
CA HIS A 638 27.61 -4.85 22.71
C HIS A 638 27.50 -3.93 21.49
N TYR A 639 26.78 -2.83 21.68
CA TYR A 639 26.48 -1.88 20.61
C TYR A 639 26.92 -0.47 21.02
N ASP A 640 27.27 0.36 20.05
CA ASP A 640 27.56 1.77 20.25
C ASP A 640 26.28 2.63 20.22
N GLU A 641 26.45 3.95 20.31
CA GLU A 641 25.34 4.91 20.31
C GLU A 641 24.55 4.91 18.98
N ALA A 642 25.19 4.46 17.89
CA ALA A 642 24.57 4.35 16.56
C ALA A 642 23.95 2.97 16.30
N ASP A 643 23.83 2.11 17.31
CA ASP A 643 23.32 0.73 17.22
C ASP A 643 24.17 -0.20 16.36
N ARG A 644 25.45 0.11 16.20
CA ARG A 644 26.37 -0.76 15.51
C ARG A 644 27.05 -1.70 16.50
N LEU A 645 27.21 -2.95 16.09
CA LEU A 645 27.88 -3.98 16.91
C LEU A 645 29.35 -3.61 17.10
N THR A 646 29.78 -3.50 18.36
CA THR A 646 31.18 -3.13 18.70
C THR A 646 32.00 -4.35 19.11
N HIS A 647 31.44 -5.25 19.88
CA HIS A 647 32.12 -6.48 20.26
C HIS A 647 31.15 -7.56 20.73
N ARG A 648 31.60 -8.78 20.64
CA ARG A 648 30.92 -9.98 21.13
C ARG A 648 31.85 -10.67 22.12
N THR A 649 31.33 -10.96 23.32
CA THR A 649 32.08 -11.68 24.36
C THR A 649 31.46 -13.07 24.53
N VAL A 650 32.32 -14.07 24.81
CA VAL A 650 31.89 -15.43 25.14
C VAL A 650 32.49 -15.75 26.51
N ASN A 651 31.63 -16.00 27.50
CA ASN A 651 32.02 -16.24 28.91
C ASN A 651 32.96 -15.14 29.46
N GLY A 652 32.69 -13.89 29.09
CA GLY A 652 33.44 -12.73 29.55
C GLY A 652 34.69 -12.38 28.74
N GLU A 653 35.10 -13.24 27.81
CA GLU A 653 36.26 -12.98 26.95
C GLU A 653 35.80 -12.43 25.61
N THR A 654 36.47 -11.40 25.11
CA THR A 654 36.13 -10.81 23.80
C THR A 654 36.51 -11.77 22.69
N ALA A 655 35.49 -12.29 21.99
CA ALA A 655 35.67 -13.19 20.85
C ALA A 655 35.83 -12.40 19.54
N GLU A 656 35.07 -11.36 19.36
CA GLU A 656 35.08 -10.54 18.16
C GLU A 656 34.93 -9.06 18.53
N GLN A 657 35.59 -8.19 17.74
CA GLN A 657 35.48 -6.74 17.84
C GLN A 657 35.30 -6.11 16.48
N TRP A 658 34.52 -5.05 16.42
CA TRP A 658 34.28 -4.25 15.22
C TRP A 658 34.56 -2.80 15.55
N GLN A 659 35.26 -2.11 14.66
CA GLN A 659 35.55 -0.67 14.77
C GLN A 659 35.05 0.05 13.52
N TYR A 660 34.63 1.29 13.70
CA TYR A 660 34.05 2.11 12.65
C TYR A 660 34.71 3.49 12.62
N ASP A 661 34.79 4.09 11.45
CA ASP A 661 35.28 5.46 11.31
C ASP A 661 34.16 6.47 11.60
N LYS A 662 34.48 7.77 11.48
CA LYS A 662 33.51 8.85 11.73
C LYS A 662 32.31 8.82 10.78
N ARG A 663 32.47 8.21 9.60
CA ARG A 663 31.41 8.08 8.60
C ARG A 663 30.47 6.91 8.90
N GLY A 664 30.85 6.03 9.81
CA GLY A 664 30.12 4.81 10.15
C GLY A 664 30.55 3.59 9.36
N TRP A 665 31.64 3.66 8.62
CA TRP A 665 32.13 2.52 7.84
C TRP A 665 33.01 1.63 8.70
N LEU A 666 32.92 0.32 8.47
CA LEU A 666 33.70 -0.68 9.20
C LEU A 666 35.18 -0.57 8.81
N THR A 667 36.03 -0.33 9.78
CA THR A 667 37.48 -0.21 9.58
C THR A 667 38.23 -1.45 10.03
N ASP A 668 37.74 -2.16 11.03
CA ASP A 668 38.44 -3.30 11.61
C ASP A 668 37.45 -4.36 12.09
N ILE A 669 37.77 -5.64 11.81
CA ILE A 669 37.17 -6.81 12.42
C ILE A 669 38.27 -7.63 13.07
N SER A 670 38.12 -7.95 14.34
CA SER A 670 39.05 -8.77 15.11
C SER A 670 38.35 -10.01 15.67
N HIS A 671 38.97 -11.19 15.54
CA HIS A 671 38.44 -12.42 16.13
C HIS A 671 39.55 -13.32 16.64
N LEU A 672 39.19 -14.30 17.48
CA LEU A 672 40.11 -15.33 17.95
C LEU A 672 40.01 -16.55 17.03
N SER A 673 41.18 -17.02 16.57
CA SER A 673 41.31 -18.23 15.76
C SER A 673 42.49 -19.05 16.30
N GLU A 674 42.25 -20.24 16.80
CA GLU A 674 43.27 -21.15 17.35
C GLU A 674 44.14 -20.50 18.41
N GLY A 675 43.57 -19.65 19.26
CA GLY A 675 44.30 -18.91 20.32
C GLY A 675 45.02 -17.66 19.86
N HIS A 676 44.99 -17.39 18.56
CA HIS A 676 45.57 -16.17 17.95
C HIS A 676 44.50 -15.16 17.66
N ARG A 677 44.83 -13.87 17.85
CA ARG A 677 43.95 -12.78 17.47
C ARG A 677 44.22 -12.37 16.04
N VAL A 678 43.25 -12.51 15.19
CA VAL A 678 43.29 -12.12 13.77
C VAL A 678 42.49 -10.83 13.60
N THR A 679 43.12 -9.81 13.01
CA THR A 679 42.44 -8.54 12.75
C THR A 679 42.51 -8.26 11.25
N VAL A 680 41.34 -7.95 10.65
CA VAL A 680 41.22 -7.53 9.27
C VAL A 680 40.95 -6.05 9.26
N HIS A 681 41.81 -5.28 8.55
CA HIS A 681 41.71 -3.83 8.44
C HIS A 681 41.20 -3.46 7.06
N TYR A 682 40.21 -2.54 7.01
CA TYR A 682 39.61 -2.05 5.79
C TYR A 682 39.90 -0.57 5.62
N ARG A 683 40.17 -0.17 4.38
CA ARG A 683 40.35 1.21 3.99
C ARG A 683 39.41 1.58 2.87
N TYR A 684 38.94 2.80 2.88
CA TYR A 684 37.96 3.31 1.91
C TYR A 684 38.45 4.62 1.31
N ASP A 685 38.07 4.89 0.07
CA ASP A 685 38.25 6.21 -0.55
C ASP A 685 37.11 7.15 -0.08
N GLU A 686 37.12 8.39 -0.58
CA GLU A 686 36.13 9.40 -0.22
C GLU A 686 34.70 9.01 -0.65
N LYS A 687 34.57 8.12 -1.64
CA LYS A 687 33.30 7.68 -2.20
C LYS A 687 32.77 6.35 -1.60
N GLY A 688 33.42 5.83 -0.58
CA GLY A 688 33.01 4.61 0.10
C GLY A 688 33.47 3.33 -0.55
N ARG A 689 34.30 3.38 -1.58
CA ARG A 689 34.84 2.18 -2.23
C ARG A 689 35.99 1.61 -1.39
N LEU A 690 35.97 0.29 -1.22
CA LEU A 690 37.05 -0.41 -0.54
C LEU A 690 38.36 -0.28 -1.33
N THR A 691 39.36 0.37 -0.76
CA THR A 691 40.67 0.58 -1.41
C THR A 691 41.74 -0.35 -0.88
N GLY A 692 41.54 -0.97 0.25
CA GLY A 692 42.52 -1.88 0.83
C GLY A 692 41.91 -2.79 1.89
N GLU A 693 42.53 -3.97 2.00
CA GLU A 693 42.26 -4.94 3.02
C GLU A 693 43.57 -5.51 3.49
N ARG A 694 43.80 -5.53 4.81
CA ARG A 694 45.01 -6.04 5.42
C ARG A 694 44.68 -6.90 6.63
N GLN A 695 45.33 -8.05 6.72
CA GLN A 695 45.18 -8.95 7.84
C GLN A 695 46.42 -8.94 8.72
N THR A 696 46.24 -8.85 10.02
CA THR A 696 47.29 -8.99 11.02
C THR A 696 46.96 -10.10 11.97
N VAL A 697 47.97 -10.83 12.45
CA VAL A 697 47.83 -11.92 13.39
C VAL A 697 48.71 -11.65 14.62
N HIS A 698 48.10 -11.67 15.81
CA HIS A 698 48.82 -11.54 17.06
C HIS A 698 48.87 -12.91 17.75
N HIS A 699 50.09 -13.35 18.04
CA HIS A 699 50.32 -14.61 18.77
C HIS A 699 50.24 -14.37 20.27
N PRO A 700 49.68 -15.33 21.03
CA PRO A 700 49.73 -15.20 22.51
C PRO A 700 51.17 -15.23 22.99
N GLN A 701 51.47 -14.40 23.99
CA GLN A 701 52.79 -14.39 24.61
C GLN A 701 52.87 -15.45 25.71
#